data_86265001cc5fdd0364af275a7d8f9bab
#
_entry.id   86265001cc5fdd0364af275a7d8f9bab
#
_cell.length_a   1.000
_cell.length_b   1.000
_cell.length_c   1.000
_cell.angle_alpha   90.00
_cell.angle_beta   90.00
_cell.angle_gamma   90.00
#
_symmetry.space_group_name_H-M   'P 1'
#
loop_
_entity.id
_entity.type
_entity.pdbx_description
1 polymer ?
#
loop_
_entity_poly.entity_id
_entity_poly.type
_entity_poly.pdbx_seq_one_letter_code
_entity_poly.pdbx_strand_id
1 'polypeptide(L)'
;MASKKLKAFFSRQTIFQSLFFIAAVLLTLYFFPREGKFRYHFQEGKPWRYGLLTASFDFPIYKSSIQIKTEQDSVLKDFQPFYTFNPNIATKQSESLQIAYKTSLKSKLPTYLYNLLQKEIQEVYQQGIVSSNDYERLQKEKITAIRVLENNVSKTYLMSSLLSPRMAYEKIIENLPDEGSRSLVHDCNLNNYLVENLSFDAGTTQKAKDELLQRISISSGVVQAGERIIDRGEIVSPHTYQILKSLETVTLKKTINLDRREITILGEAIVIICLYVFFYLFLALFRPQIFNDARRLGFLLIMIVGVTLTAYFTSQLKVLGIYIVPFAILPIIVVTFIDSRTALYAHLITVLLCAFVAPFAMEFIFLQIIIGMTAIDTLSDLVKRSQLVRCAILVFIAYSISYLGYTLLSEGDWIKINWNMFAYFGGSCILLLFAYLLIYLLEKTFGFVSNVTLVELSDINSPILRQLSEICPGTFQHSMQVSNLAAEAAIKIGANAQLVRTGALYHDIGKLGNPAFFTENQSGVNPHQAISYEQSAQIIIQHIKDGLKMADKLMLPQAIKDFISTHHGKSKTKYFYNSFKNEFPDFKINEESFTYPGPNPFTKETAILMMADSVEAASRSLKEYTEESIAKLVNNIIDGQIADGLMKDAPISFRDVETIK
;
A
#
# COMPACT_ATOMS: atom_id res chain seq x y z
N MET A 1 -29.37 -35.16 -12.28
CA MET A 1 -28.30 -34.14 -12.48
C MET A 1 -28.07 -33.24 -11.26
N ALA A 2 -29.09 -32.75 -10.59
CA ALA A 2 -28.96 -31.86 -9.41
C ALA A 2 -28.20 -32.48 -8.22
N SER A 3 -28.45 -33.76 -7.89
CA SER A 3 -27.80 -34.46 -6.76
C SER A 3 -26.28 -34.67 -6.96
N LYS A 4 -25.79 -34.87 -8.20
CA LYS A 4 -24.35 -34.98 -8.49
C LYS A 4 -23.65 -33.59 -8.40
N LYS A 5 -24.36 -32.52 -8.79
CA LYS A 5 -23.83 -31.14 -8.63
C LYS A 5 -23.77 -30.70 -7.17
N LEU A 6 -24.72 -31.12 -6.32
CA LEU A 6 -24.68 -30.82 -4.89
C LEU A 6 -23.54 -31.58 -4.17
N LYS A 7 -23.28 -32.85 -4.50
CA LYS A 7 -22.17 -33.63 -3.93
C LYS A 7 -20.79 -33.12 -4.34
N ALA A 8 -20.66 -32.52 -5.56
CA ALA A 8 -19.45 -31.86 -6.00
C ALA A 8 -19.20 -30.57 -5.21
N PHE A 9 -20.26 -29.91 -4.76
CA PHE A 9 -20.17 -28.65 -3.97
C PHE A 9 -19.62 -28.88 -2.55
N PHE A 10 -19.70 -30.09 -2.00
CA PHE A 10 -19.16 -30.49 -0.69
C PHE A 10 -17.91 -31.37 -0.80
N SER A 11 -17.14 -31.25 -1.89
CA SER A 11 -15.85 -31.90 -1.98
C SER A 11 -14.85 -31.30 -0.98
N ARG A 12 -13.90 -32.09 -0.47
CA ARG A 12 -12.82 -31.60 0.41
C ARG A 12 -12.07 -30.42 -0.19
N GLN A 13 -11.98 -30.38 -1.50
CA GLN A 13 -11.35 -29.31 -2.27
C GLN A 13 -12.17 -28.01 -2.23
N THR A 14 -13.50 -28.09 -2.41
CA THR A 14 -14.38 -26.92 -2.34
C THR A 14 -14.40 -26.29 -0.95
N ILE A 15 -14.35 -27.13 0.10
CA ILE A 15 -14.23 -26.65 1.49
C ILE A 15 -12.94 -25.85 1.68
N PHE A 16 -11.82 -26.37 1.19
CA PHE A 16 -10.54 -25.70 1.28
C PHE A 16 -10.52 -24.34 0.55
N GLN A 17 -11.11 -24.27 -0.65
CA GLN A 17 -11.24 -23.02 -1.42
C GLN A 17 -12.14 -22.00 -0.71
N SER A 18 -13.23 -22.47 -0.10
CA SER A 18 -14.13 -21.61 0.68
C SER A 18 -13.40 -20.97 1.88
N LEU A 19 -12.44 -21.66 2.50
CA LEU A 19 -11.63 -21.11 3.59
C LEU A 19 -10.79 -19.89 3.15
N PHE A 20 -10.25 -19.89 1.92
CA PHE A 20 -9.55 -18.73 1.39
C PHE A 20 -10.46 -17.50 1.26
N PHE A 21 -11.70 -17.71 0.77
CA PHE A 21 -12.69 -16.64 0.69
C PHE A 21 -13.10 -16.12 2.05
N ILE A 22 -13.33 -17.01 3.02
CA ILE A 22 -13.67 -16.63 4.40
C ILE A 22 -12.53 -15.81 5.01
N ALA A 23 -11.27 -16.23 4.82
CA ALA A 23 -10.11 -15.48 5.29
C ALA A 23 -10.02 -14.09 4.65
N ALA A 24 -10.27 -13.98 3.33
CA ALA A 24 -10.27 -12.70 2.62
C ALA A 24 -11.39 -11.77 3.12
N VAL A 25 -12.61 -12.31 3.34
CA VAL A 25 -13.75 -11.57 3.91
C VAL A 25 -13.42 -11.07 5.31
N LEU A 26 -12.91 -11.94 6.19
CA LEU A 26 -12.57 -11.58 7.57
C LEU A 26 -11.47 -10.50 7.62
N LEU A 27 -10.45 -10.64 6.79
CA LEU A 27 -9.35 -9.68 6.72
C LEU A 27 -9.84 -8.32 6.20
N THR A 28 -10.64 -8.32 5.13
CA THR A 28 -11.24 -7.10 4.59
C THR A 28 -12.14 -6.43 5.62
N LEU A 29 -13.02 -7.20 6.30
CA LEU A 29 -13.94 -6.68 7.32
C LEU A 29 -13.19 -6.14 8.55
N TYR A 30 -12.08 -6.76 8.94
CA TYR A 30 -11.27 -6.30 10.08
C TYR A 30 -10.70 -4.89 9.86
N PHE A 31 -10.21 -4.61 8.65
CA PHE A 31 -9.63 -3.31 8.28
C PHE A 31 -10.64 -2.33 7.67
N PHE A 32 -11.90 -2.73 7.48
CA PHE A 32 -12.89 -1.83 6.90
C PHE A 32 -13.15 -0.63 7.82
N PRO A 33 -13.31 0.60 7.29
CA PRO A 33 -13.49 1.80 8.11
C PRO A 33 -14.78 1.70 8.92
N ARG A 34 -14.64 1.60 10.23
CA ARG A 34 -15.74 1.45 11.20
C ARG A 34 -16.33 2.77 11.67
N GLU A 35 -15.78 3.88 11.19
CA GLU A 35 -16.31 5.20 11.49
C GLU A 35 -17.50 5.47 10.58
N GLY A 36 -18.65 5.77 11.16
CA GLY A 36 -19.82 6.19 10.40
C GLY A 36 -19.46 7.40 9.55
N LYS A 37 -19.54 7.26 8.22
CA LYS A 37 -19.30 8.40 7.33
C LYS A 37 -20.43 9.39 7.47
N PHE A 38 -20.09 10.66 7.64
CA PHE A 38 -21.07 11.72 7.48
C PHE A 38 -21.55 11.70 6.02
N ARG A 39 -22.86 11.61 5.85
CA ARG A 39 -23.49 11.36 4.55
C ARG A 39 -23.23 12.45 3.51
N TYR A 40 -22.90 13.66 3.98
CA TYR A 40 -22.81 14.84 3.14
C TYR A 40 -21.36 15.32 3.03
N HIS A 41 -20.94 15.65 1.81
CA HIS A 41 -19.66 16.30 1.54
C HIS A 41 -19.92 17.75 1.19
N PHE A 42 -19.29 18.67 1.89
CA PHE A 42 -19.51 20.09 1.76
C PHE A 42 -18.17 20.85 1.86
N GLN A 43 -18.14 22.00 1.19
CA GLN A 43 -17.00 22.92 1.24
C GLN A 43 -17.53 24.33 1.38
N GLU A 44 -16.84 25.14 2.18
CA GLU A 44 -17.16 26.53 2.34
C GLU A 44 -17.11 27.28 1.00
N GLY A 45 -18.07 28.15 0.75
CA GLY A 45 -18.19 28.93 -0.48
C GLY A 45 -18.74 28.14 -1.68
N LYS A 46 -19.03 26.83 -1.55
CA LYS A 46 -19.63 26.03 -2.63
C LYS A 46 -21.13 25.81 -2.44
N PRO A 47 -21.90 25.62 -3.53
CA PRO A 47 -23.31 25.33 -3.43
C PRO A 47 -23.56 23.94 -2.83
N TRP A 48 -24.59 23.84 -1.97
CA TRP A 48 -25.06 22.57 -1.42
C TRP A 48 -25.72 21.73 -2.51
N ARG A 49 -25.24 20.49 -2.68
CA ARG A 49 -25.65 19.61 -3.79
C ARG A 49 -26.81 18.67 -3.45
N TYR A 50 -27.12 18.52 -2.19
CA TYR A 50 -28.14 17.59 -1.70
C TYR A 50 -29.48 18.32 -1.53
N GLY A 51 -30.55 17.59 -1.25
CA GLY A 51 -31.85 18.17 -0.91
C GLY A 51 -31.81 18.92 0.41
N LEU A 52 -32.97 19.41 0.84
CA LEU A 52 -33.17 20.09 2.12
C LEU A 52 -32.58 19.26 3.26
N LEU A 53 -31.68 19.88 4.03
CA LEU A 53 -31.13 19.32 5.25
C LEU A 53 -31.73 20.00 6.45
N THR A 54 -32.41 19.23 7.29
CA THR A 54 -32.89 19.64 8.60
C THR A 54 -32.18 18.89 9.71
N ALA A 55 -32.07 19.51 10.88
CA ALA A 55 -31.46 18.86 12.03
C ALA A 55 -32.33 17.70 12.52
N SER A 56 -31.83 16.50 12.58
CA SER A 56 -32.54 15.31 13.07
C SER A 56 -32.57 15.22 14.61
N PHE A 57 -31.79 16.04 15.30
CA PHE A 57 -31.67 16.13 16.76
C PHE A 57 -31.00 17.44 17.17
N ASP A 58 -31.11 17.82 18.41
CA ASP A 58 -30.43 19.00 18.95
C ASP A 58 -28.93 18.75 19.01
N PHE A 59 -28.15 19.74 18.56
CA PHE A 59 -26.70 19.67 18.65
C PHE A 59 -26.05 21.04 18.81
N PRO A 60 -24.91 21.15 19.55
CA PRO A 60 -24.21 22.39 19.74
C PRO A 60 -23.43 22.77 18.45
N ILE A 61 -23.38 24.08 18.16
CA ILE A 61 -22.52 24.65 17.13
C ILE A 61 -21.16 24.88 17.76
N TYR A 62 -20.17 24.02 17.44
CA TYR A 62 -18.82 24.17 17.96
C TYR A 62 -18.10 25.35 17.31
N LYS A 63 -17.43 26.15 18.13
CA LYS A 63 -16.56 27.23 17.66
C LYS A 63 -15.34 26.69 16.94
N SER A 64 -14.84 27.42 15.95
CA SER A 64 -13.59 27.08 15.30
C SER A 64 -12.39 27.23 16.25
N SER A 65 -11.29 26.55 15.98
CA SER A 65 -10.05 26.67 16.77
C SER A 65 -9.51 28.12 16.80
N ILE A 66 -9.74 28.86 15.73
CA ILE A 66 -9.36 30.28 15.63
C ILE A 66 -10.21 31.13 16.57
N GLN A 67 -11.55 30.93 16.58
CA GLN A 67 -12.46 31.64 17.47
C GLN A 67 -12.14 31.38 18.93
N ILE A 68 -11.94 30.11 19.30
CA ILE A 68 -11.57 29.72 20.67
C ILE A 68 -10.27 30.41 21.08
N LYS A 69 -9.25 30.36 20.22
CA LYS A 69 -7.96 31.00 20.49
C LYS A 69 -8.08 32.52 20.66
N THR A 70 -8.84 33.18 19.79
CA THR A 70 -9.08 34.64 19.88
C THR A 70 -9.80 35.00 21.20
N GLU A 71 -10.78 34.22 21.62
CA GLU A 71 -11.46 34.42 22.91
C GLU A 71 -10.51 34.15 24.10
N GLN A 72 -9.67 33.11 24.01
CA GLN A 72 -8.66 32.83 25.03
C GLN A 72 -7.65 33.97 25.13
N ASP A 73 -7.15 34.47 24.03
CA ASP A 73 -6.21 35.61 24.01
C ASP A 73 -6.87 36.88 24.54
N SER A 74 -8.16 37.10 24.25
CA SER A 74 -8.92 38.25 24.77
C SER A 74 -9.10 38.16 26.28
N VAL A 75 -9.51 37.02 26.83
CA VAL A 75 -9.70 36.80 28.25
C VAL A 75 -8.38 36.87 29.02
N LEU A 76 -7.30 36.43 28.42
CA LEU A 76 -5.99 36.48 29.06
C LEU A 76 -5.33 37.86 28.98
N LYS A 77 -5.77 38.77 28.11
CA LYS A 77 -5.20 40.10 27.96
C LYS A 77 -5.25 40.93 29.26
N ASP A 78 -6.34 40.79 30.01
CA ASP A 78 -6.56 41.53 31.29
C ASP A 78 -6.26 40.65 32.51
N PHE A 79 -5.61 39.51 32.30
CA PHE A 79 -5.27 38.60 33.40
C PHE A 79 -4.18 39.19 34.28
N GLN A 80 -4.40 39.16 35.60
CA GLN A 80 -3.48 39.63 36.62
C GLN A 80 -2.83 38.45 37.35
N PRO A 81 -1.51 38.27 37.24
CA PRO A 81 -0.81 37.18 37.93
C PRO A 81 -0.81 37.37 39.44
N PHE A 82 -0.75 36.27 40.16
CA PHE A 82 -0.75 36.27 41.63
C PHE A 82 0.65 36.29 42.21
N TYR A 83 0.82 37.11 43.23
CA TYR A 83 2.01 37.22 44.04
C TYR A 83 1.67 37.03 45.53
N THR A 84 2.57 36.46 46.30
CA THR A 84 2.42 36.30 47.74
C THR A 84 3.24 37.37 48.47
N PHE A 85 2.59 38.13 49.37
CA PHE A 85 3.26 39.13 50.22
C PHE A 85 3.85 38.47 51.46
N ASN A 86 5.11 38.72 51.76
CA ASN A 86 5.78 38.26 52.98
C ASN A 86 6.13 39.44 53.91
N PRO A 87 5.27 39.73 54.88
CA PRO A 87 5.50 40.86 55.79
C PRO A 87 6.76 40.71 56.68
N ASN A 88 7.20 39.47 56.94
CA ASN A 88 8.34 39.21 57.80
C ASN A 88 9.67 39.71 57.17
N ILE A 89 9.71 39.89 55.86
CA ILE A 89 10.90 40.35 55.18
C ILE A 89 11.21 41.79 55.57
N ALA A 90 10.22 42.66 55.52
CA ALA A 90 10.37 44.07 55.93
C ALA A 90 10.89 44.20 57.37
N THR A 91 10.32 43.42 58.30
CA THR A 91 10.70 43.41 59.71
C THR A 91 12.16 42.89 59.84
N LYS A 92 12.45 41.75 59.23
CA LYS A 92 13.81 41.14 59.25
C LYS A 92 14.88 42.06 58.72
N GLN A 93 14.60 42.75 57.62
CA GLN A 93 15.58 43.67 57.04
C GLN A 93 15.74 44.96 57.85
N SER A 94 14.67 45.50 58.44
CA SER A 94 14.74 46.61 59.40
C SER A 94 15.56 46.22 60.66
N GLU A 95 15.36 45.03 61.21
CA GLU A 95 16.17 44.52 62.32
C GLU A 95 17.64 44.32 61.93
N SER A 96 17.92 43.79 60.73
CA SER A 96 19.26 43.63 60.24
C SER A 96 19.98 44.95 60.05
N LEU A 97 19.30 45.99 59.56
CA LEU A 97 19.86 47.34 59.48
C LEU A 97 20.09 47.93 60.90
N GLN A 98 19.19 47.66 61.87
CA GLN A 98 19.34 48.07 63.24
C GLN A 98 20.58 47.47 63.88
N ILE A 99 20.77 46.18 63.69
CA ILE A 99 21.98 45.46 64.20
C ILE A 99 23.22 46.03 63.56
N ALA A 100 23.22 46.21 62.25
CA ALA A 100 24.34 46.79 61.51
C ALA A 100 24.64 48.20 61.99
N TYR A 101 23.62 48.98 62.26
CA TYR A 101 23.80 50.34 62.79
C TYR A 101 24.48 50.31 64.15
N LYS A 102 24.04 49.45 65.07
CA LYS A 102 24.61 49.34 66.39
C LYS A 102 26.09 48.81 66.43
N THR A 103 26.41 47.94 65.48
CA THR A 103 27.70 47.23 65.43
C THR A 103 28.78 47.95 64.61
N SER A 104 28.46 48.52 63.49
CA SER A 104 29.43 49.03 62.51
C SER A 104 29.14 50.41 61.88
N LEU A 105 27.87 50.81 61.78
CA LEU A 105 27.51 52.00 61.01
C LEU A 105 27.33 53.26 61.85
N LYS A 106 27.26 53.14 63.19
CA LYS A 106 27.04 54.26 64.10
C LYS A 106 28.11 55.38 64.03
N SER A 107 29.32 55.02 63.65
CA SER A 107 30.44 55.96 63.45
C SER A 107 30.41 56.66 62.09
N LYS A 108 29.68 56.09 61.14
CA LYS A 108 29.62 56.57 59.75
C LYS A 108 28.27 57.23 59.41
N LEU A 109 27.17 56.83 60.09
CA LEU A 109 25.84 57.30 59.76
C LEU A 109 25.24 58.06 60.94
N PRO A 110 24.89 59.37 60.83
CA PRO A 110 24.19 60.11 61.85
C PRO A 110 22.84 59.54 62.22
N THR A 111 22.44 59.67 63.51
CA THR A 111 21.17 59.04 64.01
C THR A 111 19.93 59.56 63.28
N TYR A 112 19.89 60.81 62.88
CA TYR A 112 18.75 61.37 62.14
C TYR A 112 18.60 60.71 60.77
N LEU A 113 19.73 60.45 60.08
CA LEU A 113 19.76 59.82 58.78
C LEU A 113 19.41 58.35 58.87
N TYR A 114 19.84 57.67 59.93
CA TYR A 114 19.42 56.26 60.22
C TYR A 114 17.89 56.20 60.42
N ASN A 115 17.29 57.10 61.20
CA ASN A 115 15.86 57.11 61.41
C ASN A 115 15.08 57.42 60.10
N LEU A 116 15.60 58.31 59.25
CA LEU A 116 15.04 58.61 57.94
C LEU A 116 15.10 57.35 57.07
N LEU A 117 16.24 56.69 57.03
CA LEU A 117 16.39 55.45 56.25
C LEU A 117 15.44 54.35 56.71
N GLN A 118 15.26 54.18 58.02
CA GLN A 118 14.27 53.21 58.52
C GLN A 118 12.87 53.53 58.04
N LYS A 119 12.48 54.78 58.03
CA LYS A 119 11.15 55.20 57.54
C LYS A 119 11.03 54.94 56.02
N GLU A 120 12.02 55.36 55.22
CA GLU A 120 12.01 55.17 53.78
C GLU A 120 11.99 53.70 53.39
N ILE A 121 12.76 52.84 54.08
CA ILE A 121 12.76 51.36 53.88
C ILE A 121 11.34 50.81 54.17
N GLN A 122 10.70 51.22 55.23
CA GLN A 122 9.34 50.79 55.52
C GLN A 122 8.32 51.22 54.46
N GLU A 123 8.44 52.43 53.94
CA GLU A 123 7.57 52.97 52.84
C GLU A 123 7.75 52.20 51.56
N VAL A 124 8.99 51.88 51.19
CA VAL A 124 9.32 51.09 50.02
C VAL A 124 8.83 49.66 50.13
N TYR A 125 8.92 49.04 51.31
CA TYR A 125 8.37 47.72 51.55
C TYR A 125 6.85 47.67 51.54
N GLN A 126 6.16 48.75 51.94
CA GLN A 126 4.69 48.85 51.85
C GLN A 126 4.22 48.96 50.39
N GLN A 127 5.02 49.57 49.53
CA GLN A 127 4.73 49.64 48.09
C GLN A 127 4.91 48.28 47.41
N GLY A 128 5.76 47.45 47.89
CA GLY A 128 6.06 46.10 47.39
C GLY A 128 7.26 46.09 46.45
N ILE A 129 8.22 45.23 46.80
CA ILE A 129 9.44 44.95 46.04
C ILE A 129 9.30 43.59 45.39
N VAL A 130 9.37 43.51 44.05
CA VAL A 130 9.44 42.30 43.27
C VAL A 130 10.85 42.03 42.83
N SER A 131 11.21 40.79 42.45
CA SER A 131 12.51 40.50 41.87
C SER A 131 12.77 41.31 40.59
N SER A 132 14.00 41.65 40.29
CA SER A 132 14.35 42.35 39.06
C SER A 132 13.87 41.59 37.80
N ASN A 133 14.01 40.25 37.81
CA ASN A 133 13.56 39.38 36.74
C ASN A 133 12.03 39.44 36.56
N ASP A 134 11.28 39.39 37.66
CA ASP A 134 9.81 39.48 37.62
C ASP A 134 9.35 40.86 37.17
N TYR A 135 9.99 41.93 37.59
CA TYR A 135 9.68 43.28 37.15
C TYR A 135 9.84 43.43 35.63
N GLU A 136 10.97 42.97 35.09
CA GLU A 136 11.23 42.98 33.63
C GLU A 136 10.20 42.10 32.88
N ARG A 137 9.85 40.93 33.41
CA ARG A 137 8.84 40.03 32.84
C ARG A 137 7.48 40.72 32.76
N LEU A 138 7.02 41.33 33.87
CA LEU A 138 5.73 42.03 33.94
C LEU A 138 5.68 43.19 32.98
N GLN A 139 6.80 43.95 32.84
CA GLN A 139 6.92 45.07 31.90
C GLN A 139 6.88 44.60 30.44
N LYS A 140 7.61 43.52 30.12
CA LYS A 140 7.66 42.92 28.78
C LYS A 140 6.28 42.36 28.35
N GLU A 141 5.58 41.73 29.29
CA GLU A 141 4.24 41.20 29.07
C GLU A 141 3.13 42.28 29.14
N LYS A 142 3.50 43.52 29.38
CA LYS A 142 2.58 44.70 29.48
C LYS A 142 1.50 44.50 30.52
N ILE A 143 1.80 43.83 31.63
CA ILE A 143 0.91 43.66 32.76
C ILE A 143 0.73 44.98 33.46
N THR A 144 -0.51 45.44 33.61
CA THR A 144 -0.83 46.72 34.21
C THR A 144 -1.02 46.64 35.76
N ALA A 145 -1.37 45.46 36.25
CA ALA A 145 -1.59 45.24 37.67
C ALA A 145 -1.34 43.75 38.02
N ILE A 146 -0.96 43.47 39.26
CA ILE A 146 -0.82 42.15 39.84
C ILE A 146 -1.81 41.96 41.02
N ARG A 147 -2.13 40.72 41.33
CA ARG A 147 -2.91 40.37 42.54
C ARG A 147 -1.97 39.87 43.63
N VAL A 148 -1.97 40.55 44.74
CA VAL A 148 -1.13 40.19 45.89
C VAL A 148 -1.99 39.51 46.94
N LEU A 149 -1.58 38.32 47.35
CA LEU A 149 -2.21 37.55 48.40
C LEU A 149 -1.54 37.92 49.73
N GLU A 150 -2.33 38.54 50.67
CA GLU A 150 -1.92 38.86 52.02
C GLU A 150 -2.98 38.30 52.99
N ASN A 151 -2.59 37.38 53.88
CA ASN A 151 -3.50 36.73 54.85
C ASN A 151 -4.80 36.17 54.21
N ASN A 152 -4.69 35.50 53.08
CA ASN A 152 -5.82 34.97 52.27
C ASN A 152 -6.79 36.06 51.68
N VAL A 153 -6.37 37.31 51.69
CA VAL A 153 -7.08 38.39 51.04
C VAL A 153 -6.31 38.84 49.81
N SER A 154 -6.99 38.93 48.69
CA SER A 154 -6.37 39.40 47.42
C SER A 154 -6.52 40.91 47.29
N LYS A 155 -5.43 41.61 47.15
CA LYS A 155 -5.36 43.06 46.86
C LYS A 155 -4.74 43.27 45.48
N THR A 156 -5.25 44.28 44.76
CA THR A 156 -4.67 44.66 43.45
C THR A 156 -3.60 45.74 43.65
N TYR A 157 -2.39 45.48 43.10
CA TYR A 157 -1.29 46.42 43.04
C TYR A 157 -1.05 46.80 41.60
N LEU A 158 -0.98 48.11 41.33
CA LEU A 158 -0.65 48.63 40.02
C LEU A 158 0.85 48.44 39.73
N MET A 159 1.18 48.08 38.51
CA MET A 159 2.58 47.94 38.09
C MET A 159 3.41 49.21 38.35
N SER A 160 2.78 50.39 38.21
CA SER A 160 3.41 51.69 38.48
C SER A 160 3.79 51.95 39.95
N SER A 161 3.18 51.22 40.89
CA SER A 161 3.49 51.32 42.32
C SER A 161 4.55 50.29 42.77
N LEU A 162 4.80 49.25 41.96
CA LEU A 162 5.79 48.22 42.29
C LEU A 162 7.22 48.69 42.06
N LEU A 163 8.11 48.23 42.89
CA LEU A 163 9.53 48.54 42.79
C LEU A 163 10.36 47.29 42.55
N SER A 164 11.44 47.40 41.75
CA SER A 164 12.54 46.45 41.81
C SER A 164 13.51 46.85 42.92
N PRO A 165 14.38 45.97 43.39
CA PRO A 165 15.38 46.34 44.39
C PRO A 165 16.21 47.55 44.00
N ARG A 166 16.52 47.71 42.71
CA ARG A 166 17.20 48.86 42.15
C ARG A 166 16.40 50.13 42.25
N MET A 167 15.14 50.09 41.81
CA MET A 167 14.23 51.26 41.87
C MET A 167 13.93 51.66 43.29
N ALA A 168 13.84 50.68 44.21
CA ALA A 168 13.70 50.90 45.65
C ALA A 168 14.90 51.68 46.20
N TYR A 169 16.10 51.29 45.82
CA TYR A 169 17.33 52.02 46.14
C TYR A 169 17.35 53.45 45.59
N GLU A 170 17.08 53.60 44.29
CA GLU A 170 17.05 54.89 43.61
C GLU A 170 16.05 55.82 44.28
N LYS A 171 14.84 55.33 44.61
CA LYS A 171 13.81 56.10 45.30
C LYS A 171 14.24 56.59 46.68
N ILE A 172 14.87 55.71 47.48
CA ILE A 172 15.36 56.10 48.79
C ILE A 172 16.45 57.15 48.66
N ILE A 173 17.36 57.03 47.72
CA ILE A 173 18.45 58.03 47.47
C ILE A 173 17.86 59.39 47.01
N GLU A 174 16.83 59.39 46.18
CA GLU A 174 16.17 60.61 45.72
C GLU A 174 15.50 61.39 46.90
N ASN A 175 14.97 60.69 47.88
CA ASN A 175 14.28 61.26 49.06
C ASN A 175 15.24 61.80 50.13
N LEU A 176 16.57 61.61 49.94
CA LEU A 176 17.58 62.16 50.86
C LEU A 176 17.80 63.65 50.66
N PRO A 177 17.99 64.46 51.75
CA PRO A 177 17.96 65.92 51.69
C PRO A 177 19.12 66.56 50.96
N ASP A 178 20.29 65.97 50.97
CA ASP A 178 21.49 66.57 50.40
C ASP A 178 22.50 65.54 49.84
N GLU A 179 23.48 65.97 49.01
CA GLU A 179 24.47 65.09 48.40
C GLU A 179 25.40 64.42 49.38
N GLY A 180 25.68 65.05 50.53
CA GLY A 180 26.49 64.46 51.59
C GLY A 180 25.79 63.27 52.24
N SER A 181 24.49 63.39 52.49
CA SER A 181 23.68 62.27 52.96
C SER A 181 23.62 61.10 51.96
N ARG A 182 23.59 61.36 50.67
CA ARG A 182 23.60 60.36 49.61
C ARG A 182 24.91 59.59 49.57
N SER A 183 26.04 60.30 49.73
CA SER A 183 27.37 59.67 49.77
C SER A 183 27.53 58.77 51.01
N LEU A 184 27.06 59.18 52.16
CA LEU A 184 27.13 58.41 53.41
C LEU A 184 26.25 57.11 53.31
N VAL A 185 25.12 57.18 52.68
CA VAL A 185 24.20 56.04 52.49
C VAL A 185 24.77 55.06 51.45
N HIS A 186 25.45 55.54 50.42
CA HIS A 186 26.11 54.71 49.43
C HIS A 186 27.17 53.80 50.11
N ASP A 187 27.97 54.37 51.03
CA ASP A 187 28.99 53.62 51.79
C ASP A 187 28.44 52.60 52.76
N CYS A 188 27.13 52.62 53.03
CA CYS A 188 26.44 51.65 53.93
C CYS A 188 25.91 50.41 53.20
N ASN A 189 26.16 50.23 51.91
CA ASN A 189 25.64 49.11 51.10
C ASN A 189 24.13 48.81 51.32
N LEU A 190 23.31 49.84 51.17
CA LEU A 190 21.85 49.80 51.39
C LEU A 190 21.19 48.68 50.58
N ASN A 191 21.73 48.35 49.45
CA ASN A 191 21.23 47.27 48.58
C ASN A 191 21.07 45.91 49.31
N ASN A 192 21.87 45.62 50.34
CA ASN A 192 21.79 44.38 51.08
C ASN A 192 20.51 44.30 51.93
N TYR A 193 19.81 45.40 52.14
CA TYR A 193 18.58 45.45 52.96
C TYR A 193 17.34 45.64 52.09
N LEU A 194 17.47 45.69 50.74
CA LEU A 194 16.39 45.85 49.81
C LEU A 194 16.19 44.57 49.02
N VAL A 195 15.49 43.60 49.59
CA VAL A 195 15.18 42.32 48.96
C VAL A 195 13.68 42.24 48.64
N GLU A 196 13.31 41.38 47.73
CA GLU A 196 11.93 41.15 47.32
C GLU A 196 11.06 40.67 48.50
N ASN A 197 9.89 41.30 48.69
CA ASN A 197 8.87 40.88 49.65
C ASN A 197 7.57 40.41 48.93
N LEU A 198 7.55 40.50 47.59
CA LEU A 198 6.52 39.97 46.74
C LEU A 198 7.15 38.86 45.88
N SER A 199 6.72 37.63 46.11
CA SER A 199 7.16 36.45 45.34
C SER A 199 6.05 35.97 44.42
N PHE A 200 6.41 35.59 43.15
CA PHE A 200 5.46 35.09 42.19
C PHE A 200 4.87 33.76 42.63
N ASP A 201 3.54 33.66 42.68
CA ASP A 201 2.83 32.42 42.98
C ASP A 201 2.40 31.76 41.68
N ALA A 202 3.27 30.86 41.19
CA ALA A 202 3.01 30.12 39.98
C ALA A 202 1.82 29.18 40.07
N GLY A 203 1.59 28.59 41.24
CA GLY A 203 0.51 27.61 41.44
C GLY A 203 -0.86 28.26 41.38
N THR A 204 -1.09 29.35 42.15
CA THR A 204 -2.35 30.11 42.16
C THR A 204 -2.57 30.81 40.82
N THR A 205 -1.53 31.36 40.20
CA THR A 205 -1.60 31.98 38.88
C THR A 205 -2.08 31.01 37.84
N GLN A 206 -1.51 29.80 37.78
CA GLN A 206 -1.88 28.78 36.79
C GLN A 206 -3.32 28.29 37.02
N LYS A 207 -3.71 28.03 38.27
CA LYS A 207 -5.09 27.61 38.59
C LYS A 207 -6.10 28.66 38.16
N ALA A 208 -5.85 29.94 38.47
CA ALA A 208 -6.76 31.02 38.10
C ALA A 208 -6.82 31.21 36.57
N LYS A 209 -5.72 31.01 35.87
CA LYS A 209 -5.67 31.01 34.41
C LYS A 209 -6.50 29.87 33.81
N ASP A 210 -6.32 28.67 34.33
CA ASP A 210 -7.07 27.49 33.89
C ASP A 210 -8.57 27.63 34.16
N GLU A 211 -8.95 28.17 35.30
CA GLU A 211 -10.36 28.45 35.60
C GLU A 211 -10.99 29.48 34.67
N LEU A 212 -10.25 30.53 34.30
CA LEU A 212 -10.70 31.50 33.30
C LEU A 212 -10.89 30.87 31.92
N LEU A 213 -9.93 30.04 31.49
CA LEU A 213 -10.01 29.36 30.21
C LEU A 213 -11.14 28.32 30.17
N GLN A 214 -11.42 27.63 31.28
CA GLN A 214 -12.53 26.69 31.37
C GLN A 214 -13.94 27.35 31.31
N ARG A 215 -14.05 28.62 31.61
CA ARG A 215 -15.31 29.38 31.47
C ARG A 215 -15.67 29.70 30.03
N ILE A 216 -14.73 29.58 29.10
CA ILE A 216 -14.96 29.84 27.67
C ILE A 216 -15.84 28.71 27.12
N SER A 217 -17.03 29.04 26.64
CA SER A 217 -17.91 28.07 26.00
C SER A 217 -17.30 27.56 24.70
N ILE A 218 -17.23 26.25 24.53
CA ILE A 218 -16.77 25.59 23.30
C ILE A 218 -17.80 25.73 22.17
N SER A 219 -19.07 26.07 22.50
CA SER A 219 -20.16 26.26 21.55
C SER A 219 -20.61 27.69 21.47
N SER A 220 -21.05 28.12 20.28
CA SER A 220 -21.60 29.44 20.00
C SER A 220 -23.13 29.46 19.99
N GLY A 221 -23.78 28.30 20.01
CA GLY A 221 -25.23 28.14 20.00
C GLY A 221 -25.64 26.67 19.92
N VAL A 222 -26.93 26.42 19.74
CA VAL A 222 -27.52 25.10 19.57
C VAL A 222 -28.47 25.15 18.39
N VAL A 223 -28.41 24.16 17.49
CA VAL A 223 -29.42 23.93 16.45
C VAL A 223 -30.45 22.95 17.00
N GLN A 224 -31.73 23.28 16.88
CA GLN A 224 -32.82 22.44 17.39
C GLN A 224 -33.25 21.39 16.35
N ALA A 225 -33.76 20.25 16.82
CA ALA A 225 -34.35 19.23 15.98
C ALA A 225 -35.49 19.82 15.11
N GLY A 226 -35.49 19.51 13.82
CA GLY A 226 -36.44 20.07 12.83
C GLY A 226 -36.00 21.41 12.21
N GLU A 227 -34.98 22.08 12.76
CA GLU A 227 -34.47 23.34 12.21
C GLU A 227 -33.83 23.12 10.84
N ARG A 228 -34.14 24.02 9.89
CA ARG A 228 -33.55 24.01 8.56
C ARG A 228 -32.10 24.48 8.61
N ILE A 229 -31.19 23.69 8.07
CA ILE A 229 -29.76 24.02 8.02
C ILE A 229 -29.38 24.61 6.66
N ILE A 230 -29.70 23.92 5.56
CA ILE A 230 -29.37 24.35 4.19
C ILE A 230 -30.24 23.59 3.16
N ASP A 231 -30.53 24.23 2.03
CA ASP A 231 -31.27 23.63 0.92
C ASP A 231 -30.43 23.59 -0.36
N ARG A 232 -30.91 22.79 -1.33
CA ARG A 232 -30.23 22.55 -2.61
C ARG A 232 -29.96 23.86 -3.37
N GLY A 233 -28.73 24.06 -3.76
CA GLY A 233 -28.28 25.25 -4.49
C GLY A 233 -27.87 26.42 -3.62
N GLU A 234 -28.14 26.42 -2.31
CA GLU A 234 -27.66 27.44 -1.39
C GLU A 234 -26.15 27.34 -1.21
N ILE A 235 -25.48 28.49 -1.16
CA ILE A 235 -24.02 28.55 -0.92
C ILE A 235 -23.74 28.26 0.56
N VAL A 236 -22.83 27.35 0.84
CA VAL A 236 -22.36 27.04 2.19
C VAL A 236 -21.60 28.25 2.73
N SER A 237 -22.29 29.11 3.49
CA SER A 237 -21.66 30.27 4.17
C SER A 237 -20.71 29.79 5.28
N PRO A 238 -19.77 30.64 5.77
CA PRO A 238 -18.90 30.31 6.90
C PRO A 238 -19.68 29.83 8.13
N HIS A 239 -20.82 30.45 8.43
CA HIS A 239 -21.71 30.05 9.52
C HIS A 239 -22.35 28.67 9.27
N THR A 240 -22.92 28.49 8.07
CA THR A 240 -23.51 27.21 7.67
C THR A 240 -22.46 26.09 7.64
N TYR A 241 -21.22 26.40 7.21
CA TYR A 241 -20.10 25.46 7.25
C TYR A 241 -19.81 25.01 8.69
N GLN A 242 -19.81 25.95 9.65
CA GLN A 242 -19.60 25.65 11.07
C GLN A 242 -20.72 24.77 11.64
N ILE A 243 -21.99 25.03 11.28
CA ILE A 243 -23.12 24.20 11.64
C ILE A 243 -22.97 22.78 11.07
N LEU A 244 -22.66 22.64 9.78
CA LEU A 244 -22.47 21.37 9.11
C LEU A 244 -21.30 20.57 9.71
N LYS A 245 -20.20 21.25 10.05
CA LYS A 245 -19.03 20.64 10.69
C LYS A 245 -19.35 20.17 12.12
N SER A 246 -20.18 20.92 12.81
CA SER A 246 -20.67 20.55 14.15
C SER A 246 -21.59 19.33 14.07
N LEU A 247 -22.52 19.31 13.11
CA LEU A 247 -23.41 18.19 12.85
C LEU A 247 -22.59 16.93 12.47
N GLU A 248 -21.59 17.06 11.61
CA GLU A 248 -20.65 15.97 11.27
C GLU A 248 -20.00 15.42 12.55
N THR A 249 -19.41 16.28 13.37
CA THR A 249 -18.71 15.88 14.60
C THR A 249 -19.62 15.17 15.59
N VAL A 250 -20.85 15.67 15.79
CA VAL A 250 -21.82 15.06 16.72
C VAL A 250 -22.37 13.76 16.15
N THR A 251 -22.64 13.70 14.84
CA THR A 251 -23.09 12.47 14.17
C THR A 251 -22.06 11.37 14.28
N LEU A 252 -20.79 11.68 14.02
CA LEU A 252 -19.69 10.73 14.18
C LEU A 252 -19.57 10.26 15.64
N LYS A 253 -19.66 11.17 16.62
CA LYS A 253 -19.64 10.80 18.05
C LYS A 253 -20.83 9.94 18.46
N LYS A 254 -22.03 10.20 17.95
CA LYS A 254 -23.23 9.39 18.22
C LYS A 254 -23.18 8.01 17.57
N THR A 255 -22.51 7.88 16.42
CA THR A 255 -22.34 6.59 15.73
C THR A 255 -21.36 5.67 16.50
N ILE A 256 -20.55 6.24 17.40
CA ILE A 256 -19.66 5.48 18.31
C ILE A 256 -20.44 4.76 19.43
N ASN A 257 -21.74 5.09 19.66
CA ASN A 257 -22.58 4.37 20.62
C ASN A 257 -22.76 2.91 20.19
N LEU A 258 -22.51 1.97 21.11
CA LEU A 258 -22.38 0.53 20.92
C LEU A 258 -23.51 -0.09 20.08
N ASP A 259 -24.76 0.25 20.30
CA ASP A 259 -25.93 -0.35 19.63
C ASP A 259 -26.01 -0.06 18.11
N ARG A 260 -25.59 1.11 17.67
CA ARG A 260 -25.59 1.48 16.24
C ARG A 260 -24.37 0.96 15.50
N ARG A 261 -23.27 0.77 16.20
CA ARG A 261 -22.02 0.22 15.65
C ARG A 261 -22.20 -1.23 15.16
N GLU A 262 -22.94 -2.05 15.92
CA GLU A 262 -23.20 -3.44 15.54
C GLU A 262 -24.02 -3.53 14.24
N ILE A 263 -25.05 -2.68 14.09
CA ILE A 263 -25.86 -2.63 12.86
C ILE A 263 -25.02 -2.18 11.65
N THR A 264 -24.15 -1.21 11.84
CA THR A 264 -23.25 -0.75 10.76
C THR A 264 -22.30 -1.85 10.34
N ILE A 265 -21.65 -2.53 11.28
CA ILE A 265 -20.75 -3.67 11.02
C ILE A 265 -21.52 -4.81 10.30
N LEU A 266 -22.76 -5.07 10.70
CA LEU A 266 -23.59 -6.08 10.04
C LEU A 266 -23.87 -5.68 8.58
N GLY A 267 -24.20 -4.40 8.32
CA GLY A 267 -24.41 -3.88 6.97
C GLY A 267 -23.15 -3.99 6.10
N GLU A 268 -22.00 -3.61 6.64
CA GLU A 268 -20.69 -3.74 6.00
C GLU A 268 -20.38 -5.20 5.68
N ALA A 269 -20.57 -6.09 6.65
CA ALA A 269 -20.35 -7.53 6.46
C ALA A 269 -21.23 -8.11 5.36
N ILE A 270 -22.52 -7.76 5.31
CA ILE A 270 -23.43 -8.21 4.25
C ILE A 270 -22.92 -7.78 2.89
N VAL A 271 -22.49 -6.53 2.71
CA VAL A 271 -22.02 -6.02 1.42
C VAL A 271 -20.71 -6.69 1.02
N ILE A 272 -19.74 -6.77 1.92
CA ILE A 272 -18.45 -7.43 1.66
C ILE A 272 -18.67 -8.90 1.28
N ILE A 273 -19.47 -9.63 2.06
CA ILE A 273 -19.80 -11.03 1.78
C ILE A 273 -20.47 -11.14 0.41
N CYS A 274 -21.41 -10.28 0.08
CA CYS A 274 -22.08 -10.29 -1.21
C CYS A 274 -21.09 -10.13 -2.37
N LEU A 275 -20.16 -9.18 -2.30
CA LEU A 275 -19.15 -8.95 -3.34
C LEU A 275 -18.21 -10.17 -3.49
N TYR A 276 -17.74 -10.74 -2.38
CA TYR A 276 -16.90 -11.96 -2.44
C TYR A 276 -17.68 -13.20 -2.91
N VAL A 277 -18.97 -13.31 -2.59
CA VAL A 277 -19.84 -14.40 -3.11
C VAL A 277 -20.02 -14.26 -4.61
N PHE A 278 -20.23 -13.06 -5.15
CA PHE A 278 -20.26 -12.83 -6.60
C PHE A 278 -18.96 -13.26 -7.27
N PHE A 279 -17.82 -12.91 -6.67
CA PHE A 279 -16.52 -13.32 -7.21
C PHE A 279 -16.30 -14.83 -7.12
N TYR A 280 -16.70 -15.45 -6.00
CA TYR A 280 -16.70 -16.91 -5.83
C TYR A 280 -17.52 -17.62 -6.92
N LEU A 281 -18.76 -17.18 -7.13
CA LEU A 281 -19.64 -17.74 -8.15
C LEU A 281 -19.07 -17.56 -9.55
N PHE A 282 -18.51 -16.39 -9.85
CA PHE A 282 -17.82 -16.14 -11.13
C PHE A 282 -16.70 -17.15 -11.36
N LEU A 283 -15.81 -17.34 -10.39
CA LEU A 283 -14.71 -18.30 -10.53
C LEU A 283 -15.21 -19.75 -10.61
N ALA A 284 -16.12 -20.15 -9.75
CA ALA A 284 -16.63 -21.51 -9.72
C ALA A 284 -17.40 -21.91 -10.98
N LEU A 285 -18.19 -20.99 -11.56
CA LEU A 285 -19.04 -21.27 -12.71
C LEU A 285 -18.33 -21.04 -14.06
N PHE A 286 -17.52 -20.00 -14.16
CA PHE A 286 -16.92 -19.57 -15.44
C PHE A 286 -15.43 -19.82 -15.54
N ARG A 287 -14.73 -20.07 -14.40
CA ARG A 287 -13.28 -20.26 -14.33
C ARG A 287 -12.88 -21.45 -13.45
N PRO A 288 -13.44 -22.66 -13.68
CA PRO A 288 -13.20 -23.81 -12.79
C PRO A 288 -11.72 -24.20 -12.72
N GLN A 289 -10.93 -23.95 -13.76
CA GLN A 289 -9.49 -24.24 -13.77
C GLN A 289 -8.74 -23.34 -12.76
N ILE A 290 -9.12 -22.07 -12.66
CA ILE A 290 -8.52 -21.11 -11.70
C ILE A 290 -9.04 -21.42 -10.30
N PHE A 291 -10.35 -21.68 -10.17
CA PHE A 291 -11.00 -21.98 -8.90
C PHE A 291 -10.41 -23.23 -8.24
N ASN A 292 -10.09 -24.27 -9.02
CA ASN A 292 -9.52 -25.52 -8.52
C ASN A 292 -8.01 -25.49 -8.26
N ASP A 293 -7.31 -24.45 -8.72
CA ASP A 293 -5.89 -24.23 -8.43
C ASP A 293 -5.73 -23.30 -7.21
N ALA A 294 -5.35 -23.89 -6.06
CA ALA A 294 -5.19 -23.14 -4.82
C ALA A 294 -4.17 -21.99 -4.91
N ARG A 295 -3.13 -22.12 -5.75
CA ARG A 295 -2.11 -21.08 -5.93
C ARG A 295 -2.69 -19.88 -6.68
N ARG A 296 -3.41 -20.13 -7.80
CA ARG A 296 -4.07 -19.08 -8.59
C ARG A 296 -5.18 -18.39 -7.81
N LEU A 297 -5.97 -19.17 -7.07
CA LEU A 297 -7.02 -18.63 -6.21
C LEU A 297 -6.47 -17.77 -5.08
N GLY A 298 -5.45 -18.27 -4.36
CA GLY A 298 -4.78 -17.52 -3.29
C GLY A 298 -4.15 -16.23 -3.80
N PHE A 299 -3.48 -16.28 -4.95
CA PHE A 299 -2.92 -15.11 -5.62
C PHE A 299 -3.99 -14.04 -5.90
N LEU A 300 -5.13 -14.40 -6.50
CA LEU A 300 -6.20 -13.45 -6.79
C LEU A 300 -6.74 -12.77 -5.53
N LEU A 301 -7.00 -13.55 -4.49
CA LEU A 301 -7.53 -13.02 -3.23
C LEU A 301 -6.51 -12.13 -2.50
N ILE A 302 -5.22 -12.50 -2.53
CA ILE A 302 -4.14 -11.67 -1.97
C ILE A 302 -4.04 -10.34 -2.73
N MET A 303 -4.18 -10.34 -4.06
CA MET A 303 -4.15 -9.11 -4.85
C MET A 303 -5.34 -8.20 -4.53
N ILE A 304 -6.57 -8.75 -4.46
CA ILE A 304 -7.78 -7.99 -4.12
C ILE A 304 -7.65 -7.37 -2.73
N VAL A 305 -7.31 -8.19 -1.72
CA VAL A 305 -7.17 -7.73 -0.33
C VAL A 305 -6.02 -6.74 -0.21
N GLY A 306 -4.87 -7.00 -0.83
CA GLY A 306 -3.69 -6.14 -0.78
C GLY A 306 -3.97 -4.73 -1.30
N VAL A 307 -4.61 -4.61 -2.47
CA VAL A 307 -4.98 -3.29 -3.04
C VAL A 307 -6.04 -2.62 -2.18
N THR A 308 -7.03 -3.37 -1.66
CA THR A 308 -8.06 -2.82 -0.75
C THR A 308 -7.44 -2.28 0.55
N LEU A 309 -6.50 -3.00 1.15
CA LEU A 309 -5.79 -2.54 2.34
C LEU A 309 -4.91 -1.33 2.04
N THR A 310 -4.21 -1.30 0.91
CA THR A 310 -3.41 -0.14 0.50
C THR A 310 -4.30 1.10 0.36
N ALA A 311 -5.48 0.96 -0.26
CA ALA A 311 -6.44 2.05 -0.37
C ALA A 311 -6.94 2.52 1.00
N TYR A 312 -7.23 1.60 1.91
CA TYR A 312 -7.63 1.91 3.28
C TYR A 312 -6.54 2.69 4.03
N PHE A 313 -5.32 2.17 4.08
CA PHE A 313 -4.23 2.86 4.79
C PHE A 313 -3.90 4.22 4.17
N THR A 314 -3.92 4.33 2.83
CA THR A 314 -3.71 5.62 2.16
C THR A 314 -4.79 6.64 2.51
N SER A 315 -6.05 6.21 2.64
CA SER A 315 -7.15 7.09 3.03
C SER A 315 -7.04 7.64 4.46
N GLN A 316 -6.32 6.96 5.34
CA GLN A 316 -6.04 7.45 6.71
C GLN A 316 -4.97 8.54 6.73
N LEU A 317 -4.16 8.64 5.69
CA LEU A 317 -3.14 9.67 5.56
C LEU A 317 -3.79 10.97 5.09
N LYS A 318 -3.87 11.98 5.95
CA LYS A 318 -4.51 13.28 5.65
C LYS A 318 -3.88 14.05 4.48
N VAL A 319 -2.65 13.70 4.13
CA VAL A 319 -1.85 14.40 3.09
C VAL A 319 -2.03 13.78 1.71
N LEU A 320 -2.30 12.47 1.63
CA LEU A 320 -2.37 11.72 0.38
C LEU A 320 -3.83 11.37 0.05
N GLY A 321 -4.26 11.71 -1.16
CA GLY A 321 -5.57 11.28 -1.66
C GLY A 321 -5.57 9.80 -2.07
N ILE A 322 -6.72 9.12 -2.01
CA ILE A 322 -6.89 7.72 -2.44
C ILE A 322 -6.46 7.49 -3.90
N TYR A 323 -6.51 8.53 -4.73
CA TYR A 323 -6.16 8.47 -6.16
C TYR A 323 -4.66 8.31 -6.45
N ILE A 324 -3.79 8.40 -5.43
CA ILE A 324 -2.36 8.07 -5.58
C ILE A 324 -2.12 6.57 -5.64
N VAL A 325 -3.07 5.77 -5.12
CA VAL A 325 -2.99 4.30 -5.18
C VAL A 325 -3.08 3.84 -6.63
N PRO A 326 -2.12 3.04 -7.12
CA PRO A 326 -2.11 2.57 -8.51
C PRO A 326 -3.07 1.41 -8.72
N PHE A 327 -4.38 1.67 -8.72
CA PHE A 327 -5.41 0.62 -8.85
C PHE A 327 -5.26 -0.20 -10.13
N ALA A 328 -4.73 0.38 -11.22
CA ALA A 328 -4.43 -0.31 -12.46
C ALA A 328 -3.41 -1.45 -12.30
N ILE A 329 -2.63 -1.47 -11.20
CA ILE A 329 -1.64 -2.53 -10.96
C ILE A 329 -2.29 -3.91 -10.82
N LEU A 330 -3.48 -3.97 -10.20
CA LEU A 330 -4.21 -5.22 -10.01
C LEU A 330 -4.62 -5.86 -11.35
N PRO A 331 -5.36 -5.19 -12.25
CA PRO A 331 -5.73 -5.80 -13.51
C PRO A 331 -4.53 -6.11 -14.40
N ILE A 332 -3.46 -5.29 -14.39
CA ILE A 332 -2.22 -5.56 -15.13
C ILE A 332 -1.58 -6.88 -14.67
N ILE A 333 -1.43 -7.07 -13.37
CA ILE A 333 -0.82 -8.28 -12.83
C ILE A 333 -1.70 -9.51 -13.11
N VAL A 334 -3.02 -9.38 -12.96
CA VAL A 334 -3.92 -10.50 -13.21
C VAL A 334 -3.96 -10.87 -14.69
N VAL A 335 -3.93 -9.89 -15.62
CA VAL A 335 -3.82 -10.17 -17.07
C VAL A 335 -2.51 -10.91 -17.38
N THR A 336 -1.41 -10.49 -16.77
CA THR A 336 -0.08 -11.08 -17.02
C THR A 336 -0.03 -12.57 -16.68
N PHE A 337 -0.72 -13.01 -15.62
CA PHE A 337 -0.65 -14.39 -15.15
C PHE A 337 -1.88 -15.25 -15.42
N ILE A 338 -3.00 -14.66 -15.74
CA ILE A 338 -4.27 -15.37 -15.87
C ILE A 338 -4.98 -15.04 -17.19
N ASP A 339 -5.88 -14.05 -17.18
CA ASP A 339 -6.60 -13.58 -18.36
C ASP A 339 -7.32 -12.24 -18.14
N SER A 340 -7.64 -11.55 -19.22
CA SER A 340 -8.29 -10.23 -19.21
C SER A 340 -9.68 -10.23 -18.56
N ARG A 341 -10.47 -11.32 -18.71
CA ARG A 341 -11.81 -11.42 -18.13
C ARG A 341 -11.74 -11.54 -16.62
N THR A 342 -10.87 -12.39 -16.10
CA THR A 342 -10.65 -12.53 -14.64
C THR A 342 -10.09 -11.25 -14.04
N ALA A 343 -9.20 -10.56 -14.77
CA ALA A 343 -8.65 -9.26 -14.37
C ALA A 343 -9.74 -8.20 -14.21
N LEU A 344 -10.67 -8.12 -15.18
CA LEU A 344 -11.78 -7.17 -15.12
C LEU A 344 -12.69 -7.43 -13.91
N TYR A 345 -13.06 -8.70 -13.66
CA TYR A 345 -13.91 -9.04 -12.51
C TYR A 345 -13.20 -8.76 -11.17
N ALA A 346 -11.94 -9.14 -11.04
CA ALA A 346 -11.16 -8.87 -9.83
C ALA A 346 -11.03 -7.35 -9.59
N HIS A 347 -10.79 -6.58 -10.66
CA HIS A 347 -10.71 -5.12 -10.59
C HIS A 347 -12.04 -4.50 -10.16
N LEU A 348 -13.17 -4.89 -10.77
CA LEU A 348 -14.49 -4.39 -10.40
C LEU A 348 -14.82 -4.66 -8.94
N ILE A 349 -14.57 -5.87 -8.43
CA ILE A 349 -14.78 -6.20 -7.02
C ILE A 349 -13.92 -5.31 -6.12
N THR A 350 -12.65 -5.12 -6.48
CA THR A 350 -11.73 -4.26 -5.70
C THR A 350 -12.19 -2.81 -5.70
N VAL A 351 -12.60 -2.27 -6.86
CA VAL A 351 -13.12 -0.91 -6.98
C VAL A 351 -14.37 -0.72 -6.13
N LEU A 352 -15.32 -1.66 -6.15
CA LEU A 352 -16.52 -1.60 -5.33
C LEU A 352 -16.21 -1.68 -3.82
N LEU A 353 -15.25 -2.52 -3.41
CA LEU A 353 -14.79 -2.54 -2.01
C LEU A 353 -14.14 -1.21 -1.62
N CYS A 354 -13.29 -0.64 -2.46
CA CYS A 354 -12.59 0.61 -2.18
C CYS A 354 -13.50 1.85 -2.27
N ALA A 355 -14.62 1.78 -2.99
CA ALA A 355 -15.60 2.87 -3.06
C ALA A 355 -16.17 3.25 -1.69
N PHE A 356 -16.24 2.31 -0.76
CA PHE A 356 -16.65 2.59 0.62
C PHE A 356 -15.60 3.41 1.40
N VAL A 357 -14.36 3.40 0.95
CA VAL A 357 -13.26 4.17 1.55
C VAL A 357 -13.11 5.54 0.86
N ALA A 358 -13.46 5.63 -0.41
CA ALA A 358 -13.32 6.84 -1.22
C ALA A 358 -14.24 7.98 -0.73
N PRO A 359 -13.76 9.25 -0.72
CA PRO A 359 -14.58 10.41 -0.34
C PRO A 359 -15.77 10.62 -1.28
N PHE A 360 -15.55 10.48 -2.60
CA PHE A 360 -16.56 10.61 -3.66
C PHE A 360 -16.73 9.27 -4.38
N ALA A 361 -17.55 8.40 -3.82
CA ALA A 361 -17.69 7.01 -4.28
C ALA A 361 -18.06 6.89 -5.77
N MET A 362 -18.99 7.71 -6.27
CA MET A 362 -19.43 7.65 -7.67
C MET A 362 -18.34 8.12 -8.64
N GLU A 363 -17.65 9.22 -8.33
CA GLU A 363 -16.50 9.70 -9.08
C GLU A 363 -15.40 8.63 -9.12
N PHE A 364 -15.09 8.07 -7.94
CA PHE A 364 -14.08 7.03 -7.80
C PHE A 364 -14.41 5.79 -8.66
N ILE A 365 -15.63 5.26 -8.55
CA ILE A 365 -16.06 4.08 -9.32
C ILE A 365 -15.95 4.37 -10.82
N PHE A 366 -16.47 5.51 -11.28
CA PHE A 366 -16.44 5.90 -12.69
C PHE A 366 -15.01 5.96 -13.23
N LEU A 367 -14.12 6.67 -12.54
CA LEU A 367 -12.72 6.79 -12.93
C LEU A 367 -12.02 5.43 -12.94
N GLN A 368 -12.16 4.64 -11.87
CA GLN A 368 -11.42 3.37 -11.75
C GLN A 368 -11.89 2.32 -12.77
N ILE A 369 -13.16 2.29 -13.14
CA ILE A 369 -13.64 1.38 -14.21
C ILE A 369 -12.94 1.71 -15.53
N ILE A 370 -12.91 2.98 -15.94
CA ILE A 370 -12.25 3.40 -17.19
C ILE A 370 -10.76 3.06 -17.16
N ILE A 371 -10.12 3.31 -16.04
CA ILE A 371 -8.68 3.04 -15.87
C ILE A 371 -8.37 1.54 -15.95
N GLY A 372 -9.17 0.73 -15.28
CA GLY A 372 -9.01 -0.72 -15.34
C GLY A 372 -9.17 -1.27 -16.75
N MET A 373 -10.17 -0.80 -17.49
CA MET A 373 -10.37 -1.18 -18.88
C MET A 373 -9.20 -0.74 -19.76
N THR A 374 -8.74 0.53 -19.63
CA THR A 374 -7.58 1.04 -20.36
C THR A 374 -6.31 0.21 -20.09
N ALA A 375 -6.10 -0.17 -18.84
CA ALA A 375 -4.94 -0.97 -18.45
C ALA A 375 -5.00 -2.39 -19.05
N ILE A 376 -6.17 -3.04 -19.01
CA ILE A 376 -6.39 -4.38 -19.57
C ILE A 376 -6.19 -4.38 -21.09
N ASP A 377 -6.80 -3.43 -21.80
CA ASP A 377 -6.72 -3.37 -23.26
C ASP A 377 -5.31 -3.04 -23.74
N THR A 378 -4.58 -2.22 -22.99
CA THR A 378 -3.20 -1.84 -23.36
C THR A 378 -2.20 -2.96 -23.14
N LEU A 379 -2.42 -3.84 -22.15
CA LEU A 379 -1.47 -4.88 -21.72
C LEU A 379 -2.04 -6.30 -21.82
N SER A 380 -2.92 -6.57 -22.81
CA SER A 380 -3.42 -7.93 -23.07
C SER A 380 -2.28 -8.95 -23.28
N ASP A 381 -1.15 -8.52 -23.83
CA ASP A 381 0.06 -9.31 -24.04
C ASP A 381 1.30 -8.52 -23.60
N LEU A 382 1.64 -8.58 -22.34
CA LEU A 382 2.86 -7.96 -21.82
C LEU A 382 4.09 -8.81 -22.23
N VAL A 383 4.86 -8.31 -23.19
CA VAL A 383 6.07 -8.95 -23.73
C VAL A 383 7.32 -8.08 -23.49
N LYS A 384 7.17 -6.76 -23.56
CA LYS A 384 8.29 -5.80 -23.47
C LYS A 384 8.08 -4.80 -22.33
N ARG A 385 9.17 -4.44 -21.65
CA ARG A 385 9.16 -3.42 -20.57
C ARG A 385 8.59 -2.07 -21.00
N SER A 386 8.83 -1.68 -22.27
CA SER A 386 8.32 -0.42 -22.83
C SER A 386 6.80 -0.36 -22.91
N GLN A 387 6.10 -1.50 -22.96
CA GLN A 387 4.64 -1.54 -22.97
C GLN A 387 4.05 -1.03 -21.65
N LEU A 388 4.72 -1.26 -20.53
CA LEU A 388 4.28 -0.77 -19.22
C LEU A 388 4.36 0.76 -19.15
N VAL A 389 5.42 1.37 -19.70
CA VAL A 389 5.54 2.83 -19.78
C VAL A 389 4.44 3.43 -20.66
N ARG A 390 4.19 2.82 -21.82
CA ARG A 390 3.08 3.22 -22.70
C ARG A 390 1.73 3.10 -21.98
N CYS A 391 1.51 2.02 -21.26
CA CYS A 391 0.29 1.83 -20.45
C CYS A 391 0.15 2.92 -19.39
N ALA A 392 1.21 3.25 -18.64
CA ALA A 392 1.17 4.29 -17.62
C ALA A 392 0.80 5.67 -18.22
N ILE A 393 1.33 6.00 -19.41
CA ILE A 393 0.97 7.24 -20.11
C ILE A 393 -0.51 7.23 -20.52
N LEU A 394 -1.00 6.14 -21.11
CA LEU A 394 -2.41 6.03 -21.53
C LEU A 394 -3.36 6.06 -20.32
N VAL A 395 -2.99 5.42 -19.22
CA VAL A 395 -3.72 5.48 -17.95
C VAL A 395 -3.78 6.92 -17.42
N PHE A 396 -2.68 7.67 -17.46
CA PHE A 396 -2.67 9.08 -17.07
C PHE A 396 -3.60 9.95 -17.94
N ILE A 397 -3.56 9.75 -19.25
CA ILE A 397 -4.43 10.45 -20.19
C ILE A 397 -5.91 10.10 -19.92
N ALA A 398 -6.20 8.80 -19.72
CA ALA A 398 -7.55 8.33 -19.42
C ALA A 398 -8.07 8.92 -18.10
N TYR A 399 -7.27 8.94 -17.04
CA TYR A 399 -7.58 9.65 -15.78
C TYR A 399 -7.93 11.11 -16.03
N SER A 400 -7.03 11.81 -16.74
CA SER A 400 -7.15 13.25 -16.97
C SER A 400 -8.44 13.60 -17.74
N ILE A 401 -8.71 12.89 -18.84
CA ILE A 401 -9.90 13.13 -19.66
C ILE A 401 -11.17 12.77 -18.89
N SER A 402 -11.19 11.61 -18.23
CA SER A 402 -12.37 11.15 -17.49
C SER A 402 -12.69 12.04 -16.31
N TYR A 403 -11.67 12.51 -15.57
CA TYR A 403 -11.83 13.44 -14.46
C TYR A 403 -12.35 14.80 -14.93
N LEU A 404 -11.76 15.36 -15.99
CA LEU A 404 -12.25 16.60 -16.60
C LEU A 404 -13.71 16.47 -17.04
N GLY A 405 -14.06 15.41 -17.78
CA GLY A 405 -15.43 15.15 -18.22
C GLY A 405 -16.40 15.03 -17.05
N TYR A 406 -16.06 14.25 -16.02
CA TYR A 406 -16.88 14.07 -14.84
C TYR A 406 -17.06 15.40 -14.07
N THR A 407 -15.99 16.15 -13.87
CA THR A 407 -16.03 17.43 -13.14
C THR A 407 -16.86 18.47 -13.89
N LEU A 408 -16.69 18.60 -15.19
CA LEU A 408 -17.50 19.51 -16.01
C LEU A 408 -18.98 19.13 -16.03
N LEU A 409 -19.28 17.83 -16.08
CA LEU A 409 -20.66 17.35 -16.00
C LEU A 409 -21.31 17.64 -14.63
N SER A 410 -20.54 17.49 -13.56
CA SER A 410 -21.07 17.63 -12.19
C SER A 410 -21.07 19.07 -11.68
N GLU A 411 -20.09 19.90 -12.06
CA GLU A 411 -19.91 21.26 -11.56
C GLU A 411 -20.32 22.35 -12.55
N GLY A 412 -20.29 22.06 -13.86
CA GLY A 412 -20.63 23.00 -14.93
C GLY A 412 -19.67 24.19 -15.05
N ASP A 413 -18.48 24.15 -14.42
CA ASP A 413 -17.56 25.28 -14.37
C ASP A 413 -16.10 24.81 -14.35
N TRP A 414 -15.24 25.40 -15.23
CA TRP A 414 -13.82 25.11 -15.32
C TRP A 414 -13.01 25.56 -14.09
N ILE A 415 -13.46 26.61 -13.40
CA ILE A 415 -12.76 27.17 -12.22
C ILE A 415 -12.77 26.18 -11.06
N LYS A 416 -13.73 25.25 -11.04
CA LYS A 416 -13.90 24.28 -9.97
C LYS A 416 -13.04 23.02 -10.11
N ILE A 417 -12.21 22.94 -11.16
CA ILE A 417 -11.30 21.82 -11.37
C ILE A 417 -10.22 21.84 -10.29
N ASN A 418 -10.10 20.72 -9.57
CA ASN A 418 -9.02 20.54 -8.59
C ASN A 418 -7.75 20.03 -9.28
N TRP A 419 -6.81 20.95 -9.57
CA TRP A 419 -5.57 20.63 -10.26
C TRP A 419 -4.65 19.67 -9.49
N ASN A 420 -4.79 19.54 -8.16
CA ASN A 420 -4.05 18.56 -7.37
C ASN A 420 -4.39 17.12 -7.74
N MET A 421 -5.56 16.88 -8.34
CA MET A 421 -5.94 15.53 -8.81
C MET A 421 -4.98 15.01 -9.88
N PHE A 422 -4.51 15.88 -10.78
CA PHE A 422 -3.53 15.50 -11.81
C PHE A 422 -2.19 15.08 -11.20
N ALA A 423 -1.79 15.70 -10.10
CA ALA A 423 -0.59 15.27 -9.35
C ALA A 423 -0.77 13.88 -8.74
N TYR A 424 -1.95 13.57 -8.18
CA TYR A 424 -2.27 12.22 -7.70
C TYR A 424 -2.28 11.19 -8.83
N PHE A 425 -2.88 11.52 -9.98
CA PHE A 425 -2.86 10.64 -11.16
C PHE A 425 -1.44 10.40 -11.66
N GLY A 426 -0.62 11.46 -11.74
CA GLY A 426 0.80 11.33 -12.09
C GLY A 426 1.57 10.44 -11.12
N GLY A 427 1.38 10.64 -9.81
CA GLY A 427 1.96 9.80 -8.77
C GLY A 427 1.54 8.34 -8.87
N SER A 428 0.25 8.08 -9.10
CA SER A 428 -0.30 6.74 -9.33
C SER A 428 0.35 6.07 -10.55
N CYS A 429 0.51 6.80 -11.66
CA CYS A 429 1.14 6.28 -12.88
C CYS A 429 2.65 6.01 -12.71
N ILE A 430 3.36 6.81 -11.92
CA ILE A 430 4.75 6.52 -11.55
C ILE A 430 4.82 5.24 -10.70
N LEU A 431 3.94 5.09 -9.72
CA LEU A 431 3.86 3.88 -8.90
C LEU A 431 3.47 2.65 -9.72
N LEU A 432 2.70 2.82 -10.80
CA LEU A 432 2.34 1.72 -11.70
C LEU A 432 3.58 1.07 -12.35
N LEU A 433 4.65 1.81 -12.58
CA LEU A 433 5.90 1.26 -13.13
C LEU A 433 6.55 0.21 -12.21
N PHE A 434 6.27 0.25 -10.91
CA PHE A 434 6.68 -0.80 -9.98
C PHE A 434 5.97 -2.14 -10.19
N ALA A 435 4.93 -2.19 -11.03
CA ALA A 435 4.29 -3.45 -11.43
C ALA A 435 5.32 -4.46 -11.97
N TYR A 436 6.35 -3.99 -12.68
CA TYR A 436 7.41 -4.87 -13.21
C TYR A 436 8.17 -5.60 -12.09
N LEU A 437 8.56 -4.89 -11.03
CA LEU A 437 9.21 -5.49 -9.87
C LEU A 437 8.28 -6.47 -9.15
N LEU A 438 7.00 -6.10 -9.05
CA LEU A 438 5.99 -6.93 -8.40
C LEU A 438 5.70 -8.21 -9.20
N ILE A 439 5.67 -8.15 -10.54
CA ILE A 439 5.56 -9.32 -11.42
C ILE A 439 6.70 -10.30 -11.11
N TYR A 440 7.95 -9.84 -11.10
CA TYR A 440 9.10 -10.68 -10.77
C TYR A 440 8.99 -11.33 -9.37
N LEU A 441 8.56 -10.57 -8.37
CA LEU A 441 8.37 -11.09 -7.01
C LEU A 441 7.29 -12.18 -6.97
N LEU A 442 6.18 -11.96 -7.68
CA LEU A 442 5.05 -12.87 -7.74
C LEU A 442 5.38 -14.16 -8.52
N GLU A 443 6.19 -14.06 -9.59
CA GLU A 443 6.72 -15.23 -10.28
C GLU A 443 7.50 -16.15 -9.33
N LYS A 444 8.41 -15.56 -8.54
CA LYS A 444 9.20 -16.31 -7.55
C LYS A 444 8.35 -16.92 -6.42
N THR A 445 7.34 -16.18 -5.96
CA THR A 445 6.53 -16.59 -4.80
C THR A 445 5.50 -17.66 -5.17
N PHE A 446 4.82 -17.51 -6.31
CA PHE A 446 3.74 -18.39 -6.73
C PHE A 446 4.18 -19.45 -7.75
N GLY A 447 5.39 -19.32 -8.31
CA GLY A 447 5.89 -20.21 -9.35
C GLY A 447 5.21 -20.01 -10.70
N PHE A 448 4.64 -18.82 -10.95
CA PHE A 448 4.07 -18.43 -12.24
C PHE A 448 5.19 -18.05 -13.21
N VAL A 449 4.85 -18.01 -14.49
CA VAL A 449 5.77 -17.58 -15.54
C VAL A 449 5.06 -16.57 -16.43
N SER A 450 5.59 -15.38 -16.54
CA SER A 450 5.06 -14.34 -17.43
C SER A 450 5.64 -14.48 -18.85
N ASN A 451 4.93 -13.89 -19.82
CA ASN A 451 5.45 -13.81 -21.19
C ASN A 451 6.76 -13.01 -21.27
N VAL A 452 7.02 -12.08 -20.35
CA VAL A 452 8.28 -11.34 -20.27
C VAL A 452 9.44 -12.31 -19.98
N THR A 453 9.32 -13.12 -18.96
CA THR A 453 10.32 -14.14 -18.59
C THR A 453 10.49 -15.15 -19.71
N LEU A 454 9.42 -15.58 -20.38
CA LEU A 454 9.52 -16.50 -21.52
C LEU A 454 10.29 -15.87 -22.69
N VAL A 455 10.09 -14.59 -22.99
CA VAL A 455 10.84 -13.89 -24.04
C VAL A 455 12.32 -13.71 -23.66
N GLU A 456 12.61 -13.37 -22.39
CA GLU A 456 13.99 -13.29 -21.90
C GLU A 456 14.70 -14.65 -21.99
N LEU A 457 14.03 -15.75 -21.67
CA LEU A 457 14.55 -17.12 -21.82
C LEU A 457 14.70 -17.55 -23.28
N SER A 458 13.92 -16.98 -24.21
CA SER A 458 14.01 -17.29 -25.63
C SER A 458 15.17 -16.57 -26.35
N ASP A 459 15.97 -15.77 -25.62
CA ASP A 459 17.16 -15.15 -26.20
C ASP A 459 18.23 -16.21 -26.52
N ILE A 460 18.47 -16.40 -27.81
CA ILE A 460 19.46 -17.36 -28.32
C ILE A 460 20.91 -17.05 -27.88
N ASN A 461 21.16 -15.81 -27.45
CA ASN A 461 22.45 -15.40 -26.90
C ASN A 461 22.57 -15.70 -25.39
N SER A 462 21.54 -16.28 -24.78
CA SER A 462 21.62 -16.73 -23.38
C SER A 462 22.78 -17.76 -23.23
N PRO A 463 23.49 -17.79 -22.08
CA PRO A 463 24.68 -18.61 -21.93
C PRO A 463 24.49 -20.09 -22.30
N ILE A 464 23.36 -20.67 -21.94
CA ILE A 464 23.07 -22.09 -22.16
C ILE A 464 22.72 -22.38 -23.63
N LEU A 465 21.89 -21.54 -24.28
CA LEU A 465 21.52 -21.71 -25.66
C LEU A 465 22.73 -21.46 -26.59
N ARG A 466 23.57 -20.51 -26.23
CA ARG A 466 24.83 -20.27 -26.89
C ARG A 466 25.77 -21.51 -26.76
N GLN A 467 25.90 -22.06 -25.54
CA GLN A 467 26.68 -23.30 -25.33
C GLN A 467 26.09 -24.46 -26.15
N LEU A 468 24.75 -24.58 -26.22
CA LEU A 468 24.10 -25.59 -27.06
C LEU A 468 24.44 -25.40 -28.56
N SER A 469 24.46 -24.16 -29.04
CA SER A 469 24.79 -23.86 -30.44
C SER A 469 26.25 -24.14 -30.79
N GLU A 470 27.19 -23.99 -29.84
CA GLU A 470 28.62 -24.18 -30.02
C GLU A 470 29.01 -25.68 -29.91
N ILE A 471 28.44 -26.42 -28.96
CA ILE A 471 28.80 -27.81 -28.65
C ILE A 471 27.91 -28.82 -29.38
N CYS A 472 26.61 -28.53 -29.51
CA CYS A 472 25.59 -29.39 -30.12
C CYS A 472 24.84 -28.65 -31.24
N PRO A 473 25.50 -28.23 -32.32
CA PRO A 473 24.87 -27.39 -33.36
C PRO A 473 23.69 -28.08 -34.04
N GLY A 474 23.71 -29.39 -34.21
CA GLY A 474 22.60 -30.16 -34.77
C GLY A 474 21.37 -30.16 -33.85
N THR A 475 21.57 -30.32 -32.53
CA THR A 475 20.46 -30.24 -31.53
C THR A 475 19.94 -28.82 -31.44
N PHE A 476 20.79 -27.78 -31.47
CA PHE A 476 20.33 -26.39 -31.49
C PHE A 476 19.44 -26.08 -32.69
N GLN A 477 19.86 -26.49 -33.89
CA GLN A 477 19.07 -26.30 -35.11
C GLN A 477 17.74 -27.06 -35.06
N HIS A 478 17.77 -28.31 -34.57
CA HIS A 478 16.56 -29.10 -34.31
C HIS A 478 15.59 -28.34 -33.35
N SER A 479 16.09 -27.92 -32.20
CA SER A 479 15.27 -27.20 -31.21
C SER A 479 14.67 -25.92 -31.79
N MET A 480 15.40 -25.20 -32.65
CA MET A 480 14.87 -24.01 -33.34
C MET A 480 13.75 -24.35 -34.30
N GLN A 481 13.88 -25.44 -35.09
CA GLN A 481 12.82 -25.87 -36.02
C GLN A 481 11.58 -26.35 -35.27
N VAL A 482 11.77 -27.20 -34.28
CA VAL A 482 10.69 -27.67 -33.41
C VAL A 482 9.96 -26.48 -32.70
N SER A 483 10.75 -25.51 -32.23
CA SER A 483 10.23 -24.30 -31.60
C SER A 483 9.28 -23.50 -32.53
N ASN A 484 9.66 -23.34 -33.79
CA ASN A 484 8.84 -22.64 -34.77
C ASN A 484 7.55 -23.44 -35.10
N LEU A 485 7.73 -24.74 -35.41
CA LEU A 485 6.62 -25.63 -35.76
C LEU A 485 5.57 -25.75 -34.63
N ALA A 486 6.07 -25.98 -33.41
CA ALA A 486 5.24 -26.15 -32.24
C ALA A 486 4.51 -24.84 -31.86
N ALA A 487 5.16 -23.68 -32.01
CA ALA A 487 4.54 -22.38 -31.74
C ALA A 487 3.38 -22.09 -32.72
N GLU A 488 3.53 -22.39 -34.01
CA GLU A 488 2.45 -22.25 -34.99
C GLU A 488 1.25 -23.16 -34.67
N ALA A 489 1.52 -24.42 -34.31
CA ALA A 489 0.48 -25.36 -33.87
C ALA A 489 -0.24 -24.81 -32.62
N ALA A 490 0.50 -24.27 -31.65
CA ALA A 490 -0.07 -23.68 -30.45
C ALA A 490 -1.00 -22.48 -30.76
N ILE A 491 -0.62 -21.59 -31.66
CA ILE A 491 -1.46 -20.47 -32.11
C ILE A 491 -2.79 -20.97 -32.67
N LYS A 492 -2.76 -22.01 -33.52
CA LYS A 492 -3.94 -22.55 -34.19
C LYS A 492 -4.97 -23.14 -33.23
N ILE A 493 -4.57 -23.71 -32.11
CA ILE A 493 -5.46 -24.30 -31.12
C ILE A 493 -5.67 -23.42 -29.88
N GLY A 494 -5.16 -22.18 -29.89
CA GLY A 494 -5.29 -21.23 -28.77
C GLY A 494 -4.54 -21.62 -27.51
N ALA A 495 -3.40 -22.35 -27.66
CA ALA A 495 -2.45 -22.64 -26.58
C ALA A 495 -1.40 -21.50 -26.44
N ASN A 496 -0.60 -21.53 -25.38
CA ASN A 496 0.42 -20.50 -25.16
C ASN A 496 1.64 -20.72 -26.07
N ALA A 497 1.64 -20.06 -27.23
CA ALA A 497 2.68 -20.18 -28.25
C ALA A 497 4.08 -19.76 -27.73
N GLN A 498 4.16 -18.72 -26.86
CA GLN A 498 5.44 -18.27 -26.33
C GLN A 498 6.02 -19.30 -25.35
N LEU A 499 5.17 -19.93 -24.53
CA LEU A 499 5.59 -20.99 -23.62
C LEU A 499 6.09 -22.22 -24.41
N VAL A 500 5.36 -22.63 -25.45
CA VAL A 500 5.77 -23.75 -26.33
C VAL A 500 7.08 -23.43 -27.02
N ARG A 501 7.20 -22.23 -27.60
CA ARG A 501 8.43 -21.76 -28.25
C ARG A 501 9.63 -21.85 -27.32
N THR A 502 9.49 -21.31 -26.11
CA THR A 502 10.55 -21.31 -25.11
C THR A 502 10.86 -22.74 -24.64
N GLY A 503 9.83 -23.53 -24.32
CA GLY A 503 9.98 -24.92 -23.89
C GLY A 503 10.73 -25.77 -24.92
N ALA A 504 10.41 -25.57 -26.20
CA ALA A 504 11.09 -26.28 -27.32
C ALA A 504 12.57 -25.91 -27.43
N LEU A 505 12.99 -24.66 -27.12
CA LEU A 505 14.42 -24.30 -27.13
C LEU A 505 15.23 -25.03 -26.06
N TYR A 506 14.60 -25.43 -24.95
CA TYR A 506 15.25 -26.02 -23.78
C TYR A 506 15.03 -27.52 -23.63
N HIS A 507 14.11 -28.15 -24.40
CA HIS A 507 13.71 -29.54 -24.16
C HIS A 507 14.88 -30.52 -24.20
N ASP A 508 15.86 -30.24 -25.04
CA ASP A 508 16.99 -31.10 -25.34
C ASP A 508 18.37 -30.61 -24.83
N ILE A 509 18.39 -29.65 -23.87
CA ILE A 509 19.65 -29.13 -23.30
C ILE A 509 20.52 -30.21 -22.66
N GLY A 510 19.93 -31.32 -22.24
CA GLY A 510 20.65 -32.43 -21.62
C GLY A 510 21.56 -33.19 -22.59
N LYS A 511 21.36 -33.06 -23.91
CA LYS A 511 22.26 -33.65 -24.93
C LYS A 511 23.68 -33.07 -24.88
N LEU A 512 23.86 -31.89 -24.24
CA LEU A 512 25.16 -31.34 -23.90
C LEU A 512 26.05 -32.28 -23.08
N GLY A 513 25.46 -33.22 -22.34
CA GLY A 513 26.24 -34.20 -21.56
C GLY A 513 27.01 -35.20 -22.41
N ASN A 514 26.44 -35.65 -23.54
CA ASN A 514 27.03 -36.66 -24.43
C ASN A 514 26.71 -36.37 -25.91
N PRO A 515 27.19 -35.30 -26.50
CA PRO A 515 26.78 -34.82 -27.84
C PRO A 515 26.94 -35.88 -28.96
N ALA A 516 28.05 -36.63 -28.94
CA ALA A 516 28.40 -37.58 -30.00
C ALA A 516 27.42 -38.78 -30.11
N PHE A 517 26.62 -39.06 -29.08
CA PHE A 517 25.64 -40.15 -29.10
C PHE A 517 24.32 -39.78 -29.82
N PHE A 518 24.11 -38.50 -30.13
CA PHE A 518 22.91 -38.05 -30.85
C PHE A 518 23.23 -37.82 -32.32
N THR A 519 22.44 -38.47 -33.19
CA THR A 519 22.72 -38.56 -34.65
C THR A 519 22.88 -37.22 -35.33
N GLU A 520 22.12 -36.21 -34.88
CA GLU A 520 22.19 -34.86 -35.43
C GLU A 520 23.52 -34.14 -35.15
N ASN A 521 24.30 -34.61 -34.15
CA ASN A 521 25.62 -34.04 -33.80
C ASN A 521 26.78 -34.95 -34.19
N GLN A 522 26.54 -36.13 -34.79
CA GLN A 522 27.59 -37.06 -35.16
C GLN A 522 28.40 -36.57 -36.35
N SER A 523 29.71 -36.66 -36.27
CA SER A 523 30.66 -36.37 -37.35
C SER A 523 31.57 -37.62 -37.61
N GLY A 524 31.05 -38.56 -38.39
CA GLY A 524 31.84 -39.67 -38.92
C GLY A 524 31.76 -41.01 -38.17
N VAL A 525 32.07 -41.08 -36.87
CA VAL A 525 32.03 -42.32 -36.10
C VAL A 525 30.77 -42.38 -35.24
N ASN A 526 30.01 -43.50 -35.36
CA ASN A 526 28.84 -43.73 -34.51
C ASN A 526 29.24 -44.48 -33.22
N PRO A 527 29.27 -43.83 -32.04
CA PRO A 527 29.70 -44.48 -30.79
C PRO A 527 28.78 -45.63 -30.32
N HIS A 528 27.55 -45.71 -30.82
CA HIS A 528 26.65 -46.81 -30.51
C HIS A 528 27.09 -48.14 -31.04
N GLN A 529 27.98 -48.19 -32.07
CA GLN A 529 28.49 -49.43 -32.63
C GLN A 529 29.41 -50.20 -31.67
N ALA A 530 29.95 -49.54 -30.64
CA ALA A 530 30.89 -50.13 -29.69
C ALA A 530 30.22 -50.62 -28.38
N ILE A 531 28.90 -50.44 -28.22
CA ILE A 531 28.16 -50.73 -26.99
C ILE A 531 26.85 -51.49 -27.28
N SER A 532 26.26 -52.13 -26.26
CA SER A 532 24.99 -52.83 -26.43
C SER A 532 23.82 -51.91 -26.71
N TYR A 533 22.70 -52.47 -27.24
CA TYR A 533 21.48 -51.71 -27.49
C TYR A 533 20.87 -51.17 -26.20
N GLU A 534 20.94 -51.90 -25.08
CA GLU A 534 20.48 -51.43 -23.79
C GLU A 534 21.32 -50.26 -23.29
N GLN A 535 22.65 -50.35 -23.38
CA GLN A 535 23.53 -49.26 -23.00
C GLN A 535 23.30 -48.05 -23.87
N SER A 536 23.11 -48.22 -25.17
CA SER A 536 22.75 -47.16 -26.10
C SER A 536 21.44 -46.48 -25.71
N ALA A 537 20.40 -47.28 -25.41
CA ALA A 537 19.09 -46.75 -24.97
C ALA A 537 19.20 -45.94 -23.67
N GLN A 538 19.96 -46.46 -22.68
CA GLN A 538 20.15 -45.77 -21.40
C GLN A 538 20.91 -44.43 -21.56
N ILE A 539 21.92 -44.35 -22.42
CA ILE A 539 22.63 -43.10 -22.73
C ILE A 539 21.65 -42.07 -23.34
N ILE A 540 20.83 -42.53 -24.30
CA ILE A 540 19.84 -41.65 -24.90
C ILE A 540 18.82 -41.18 -23.85
N ILE A 541 18.27 -42.10 -23.03
CA ILE A 541 17.28 -41.76 -21.98
C ILE A 541 17.86 -40.80 -20.92
N GLN A 542 19.18 -40.89 -20.67
CA GLN A 542 19.85 -40.12 -19.65
C GLN A 542 19.79 -38.59 -19.89
N HIS A 543 19.66 -38.14 -21.19
CA HIS A 543 19.60 -36.70 -21.50
C HIS A 543 18.47 -35.97 -20.76
N ILE A 544 17.32 -36.64 -20.45
CA ILE A 544 16.24 -36.05 -19.70
C ILE A 544 16.70 -35.70 -18.28
N LYS A 545 17.38 -36.64 -17.61
CA LYS A 545 17.88 -36.41 -16.24
C LYS A 545 18.95 -35.31 -16.21
N ASP A 546 19.84 -35.31 -17.21
CA ASP A 546 20.92 -34.33 -17.31
C ASP A 546 20.34 -32.95 -17.65
N GLY A 547 19.34 -32.89 -18.53
CA GLY A 547 18.60 -31.68 -18.84
C GLY A 547 17.91 -31.09 -17.63
N LEU A 548 17.24 -31.90 -16.83
CA LEU A 548 16.59 -31.44 -15.56
C LEU A 548 17.62 -30.92 -14.56
N LYS A 549 18.79 -31.61 -14.40
CA LYS A 549 19.87 -31.11 -13.53
C LYS A 549 20.41 -29.75 -14.00
N MET A 550 20.57 -29.58 -15.32
CA MET A 550 20.98 -28.29 -15.89
C MET A 550 19.93 -27.22 -15.67
N ALA A 551 18.64 -27.52 -15.87
CA ALA A 551 17.52 -26.65 -15.64
C ALA A 551 17.42 -26.22 -14.17
N ASP A 552 17.74 -27.11 -13.23
CA ASP A 552 17.77 -26.79 -11.79
C ASP A 552 18.92 -25.83 -11.46
N LYS A 553 20.12 -26.08 -12.00
CA LYS A 553 21.27 -25.16 -11.83
C LYS A 553 21.00 -23.76 -12.38
N LEU A 554 20.29 -23.69 -13.50
CA LEU A 554 19.89 -22.45 -14.14
C LEU A 554 18.66 -21.80 -13.52
N MET A 555 18.07 -22.43 -12.51
CA MET A 555 16.83 -21.99 -11.85
C MET A 555 15.69 -21.75 -12.84
N LEU A 556 15.59 -22.57 -13.90
CA LEU A 556 14.53 -22.44 -14.89
C LEU A 556 13.16 -22.67 -14.25
N PRO A 557 12.12 -21.96 -14.71
CA PRO A 557 10.75 -22.15 -14.24
C PRO A 557 10.28 -23.61 -14.41
N GLN A 558 9.40 -24.05 -13.49
CA GLN A 558 8.86 -25.42 -13.55
C GLN A 558 8.18 -25.72 -14.89
N ALA A 559 7.46 -24.75 -15.46
CA ALA A 559 6.83 -24.90 -16.76
C ALA A 559 7.81 -25.24 -17.90
N ILE A 560 9.07 -24.78 -17.84
CA ILE A 560 10.11 -25.14 -18.82
C ILE A 560 10.67 -26.53 -18.50
N LYS A 561 10.86 -26.89 -17.24
CA LYS A 561 11.29 -28.23 -16.82
C LYS A 561 10.29 -29.30 -17.22
N ASP A 562 9.00 -28.97 -17.25
CA ASP A 562 7.93 -29.88 -17.68
C ASP A 562 8.11 -30.28 -19.15
N PHE A 563 8.56 -29.39 -20.02
CA PHE A 563 8.90 -29.75 -21.41
C PHE A 563 10.09 -30.73 -21.48
N ILE A 564 11.14 -30.50 -20.70
CA ILE A 564 12.29 -31.41 -20.64
C ILE A 564 11.88 -32.81 -20.19
N SER A 565 10.98 -32.90 -19.19
CA SER A 565 10.57 -34.18 -18.60
C SER A 565 9.55 -34.95 -19.46
N THR A 566 8.73 -34.24 -20.26
CA THR A 566 7.54 -34.81 -20.91
C THR A 566 7.67 -35.06 -22.41
N HIS A 567 8.67 -34.45 -23.11
CA HIS A 567 8.70 -34.46 -24.57
C HIS A 567 8.80 -35.88 -25.17
N HIS A 568 9.32 -36.86 -24.44
CA HIS A 568 9.25 -38.28 -24.81
C HIS A 568 8.22 -39.10 -24.04
N GLY A 569 7.66 -38.54 -22.97
CA GLY A 569 6.68 -39.23 -22.10
C GLY A 569 7.19 -40.58 -21.59
N LYS A 570 6.36 -41.61 -21.74
CA LYS A 570 6.68 -43.03 -21.45
C LYS A 570 6.86 -43.83 -22.74
N SER A 571 7.31 -43.19 -23.84
CA SER A 571 7.59 -43.87 -25.07
C SER A 571 8.85 -44.76 -24.95
N LYS A 572 9.08 -45.65 -25.94
CA LYS A 572 10.27 -46.46 -26.03
C LYS A 572 11.28 -45.85 -26.98
N THR A 573 12.55 -46.10 -26.75
CA THR A 573 13.64 -45.88 -27.73
C THR A 573 13.49 -46.89 -28.87
N LYS A 574 12.49 -46.63 -29.77
CA LYS A 574 12.00 -47.61 -30.77
C LYS A 574 13.11 -48.24 -31.63
N TYR A 575 14.10 -47.45 -32.01
CA TYR A 575 15.22 -47.97 -32.82
C TYR A 575 15.99 -49.05 -32.06
N PHE A 576 16.49 -48.81 -30.90
CA PHE A 576 17.26 -49.78 -30.11
C PHE A 576 16.43 -50.93 -29.63
N TYR A 577 15.17 -50.69 -29.24
CA TYR A 577 14.23 -51.74 -28.85
C TYR A 577 13.97 -52.71 -29.99
N ASN A 578 13.67 -52.22 -31.20
CA ASN A 578 13.41 -53.07 -32.36
C ASN A 578 14.66 -53.75 -32.86
N SER A 579 15.84 -53.13 -32.86
CA SER A 579 17.09 -53.73 -33.22
C SER A 579 17.44 -54.87 -32.29
N PHE A 580 17.28 -54.68 -30.96
CA PHE A 580 17.47 -55.74 -29.98
C PHE A 580 16.52 -56.93 -30.23
N LYS A 581 15.24 -56.64 -30.43
CA LYS A 581 14.23 -57.68 -30.68
C LYS A 581 14.47 -58.48 -31.95
N ASN A 582 14.97 -57.82 -32.99
CA ASN A 582 15.28 -58.47 -34.26
C ASN A 582 16.55 -59.32 -34.21
N GLU A 583 17.56 -58.87 -33.43
CA GLU A 583 18.82 -59.63 -33.29
C GLU A 583 18.75 -60.74 -32.27
N PHE A 584 17.91 -60.58 -31.20
CA PHE A 584 17.76 -61.52 -30.10
C PHE A 584 16.30 -61.93 -29.89
N PRO A 585 15.62 -62.60 -30.82
CA PRO A 585 14.17 -62.85 -30.78
C PRO A 585 13.76 -63.74 -29.61
N ASP A 586 14.67 -64.62 -29.15
CA ASP A 586 14.39 -65.60 -28.08
C ASP A 586 14.72 -65.06 -26.67
N PHE A 587 15.32 -63.88 -26.58
CA PHE A 587 15.63 -63.29 -25.27
C PHE A 587 14.48 -62.51 -24.71
N LYS A 588 14.25 -62.66 -23.41
CA LYS A 588 13.28 -61.84 -22.69
C LYS A 588 13.81 -60.40 -22.57
N ILE A 589 13.14 -59.46 -23.24
CA ILE A 589 13.49 -58.06 -23.23
C ILE A 589 13.14 -57.44 -21.89
N ASN A 590 14.07 -56.74 -21.26
CA ASN A 590 13.76 -55.82 -20.18
C ASN A 590 13.25 -54.51 -20.78
N GLU A 591 11.90 -54.39 -20.89
CA GLU A 591 11.26 -53.21 -21.50
C GLU A 591 11.58 -51.89 -20.78
N GLU A 592 11.83 -51.94 -19.46
CA GLU A 592 12.19 -50.73 -18.68
C GLU A 592 13.50 -50.11 -19.13
N SER A 593 14.46 -50.91 -19.61
CA SER A 593 15.75 -50.45 -20.11
C SER A 593 15.62 -49.60 -21.37
N PHE A 594 14.55 -49.73 -22.12
CA PHE A 594 14.28 -49.03 -23.37
C PHE A 594 13.16 -47.95 -23.23
N THR A 595 12.57 -47.80 -22.06
CA THR A 595 11.41 -46.93 -21.84
C THR A 595 11.84 -45.63 -21.14
N TYR A 596 11.40 -44.49 -21.66
CA TYR A 596 11.60 -43.22 -21.00
C TYR A 596 10.83 -43.11 -19.68
N PRO A 597 11.38 -42.41 -18.66
CA PRO A 597 10.76 -42.41 -17.30
C PRO A 597 9.43 -41.65 -17.23
N GLY A 598 9.13 -40.79 -18.21
CA GLY A 598 7.97 -39.93 -18.18
C GLY A 598 8.17 -38.73 -17.27
N PRO A 599 7.10 -38.04 -16.89
CA PRO A 599 5.70 -38.32 -17.16
C PRO A 599 5.27 -38.10 -18.60
N ASN A 600 4.06 -38.58 -18.97
CA ASN A 600 3.43 -38.20 -20.23
C ASN A 600 3.06 -36.70 -20.20
N PRO A 601 2.91 -36.07 -21.41
CA PRO A 601 2.39 -34.72 -21.49
C PRO A 601 1.06 -34.55 -20.74
N PHE A 602 0.95 -33.49 -19.95
CA PHE A 602 -0.22 -33.21 -19.12
C PHE A 602 -0.79 -31.78 -19.33
N THR A 603 -0.19 -31.00 -20.26
CA THR A 603 -0.71 -29.74 -20.74
C THR A 603 -0.85 -29.77 -22.24
N LYS A 604 -1.64 -28.85 -22.84
CA LYS A 604 -1.71 -28.71 -24.29
C LYS A 604 -0.34 -28.43 -24.90
N GLU A 605 0.41 -27.55 -24.24
CA GLU A 605 1.71 -27.07 -24.67
C GLU A 605 2.74 -28.22 -24.73
N THR A 606 2.80 -29.05 -23.69
CA THR A 606 3.72 -30.19 -23.67
C THR A 606 3.34 -31.28 -24.66
N ALA A 607 2.03 -31.47 -24.93
CA ALA A 607 1.55 -32.39 -25.95
C ALA A 607 1.91 -31.91 -27.38
N ILE A 608 1.75 -30.61 -27.65
CA ILE A 608 2.17 -30.01 -28.93
C ILE A 608 3.65 -30.23 -29.17
N LEU A 609 4.49 -30.01 -28.13
CA LEU A 609 5.95 -30.25 -28.26
C LEU A 609 6.24 -31.68 -28.61
N MET A 610 5.68 -32.66 -27.91
CA MET A 610 5.92 -34.09 -28.19
C MET A 610 5.56 -34.45 -29.63
N MET A 611 4.44 -33.93 -30.17
CA MET A 611 4.02 -34.17 -31.55
C MET A 611 5.01 -33.51 -32.53
N ALA A 612 5.34 -32.26 -32.32
CA ALA A 612 6.21 -31.48 -33.22
C ALA A 612 7.64 -32.02 -33.24
N ASP A 613 8.19 -32.37 -32.08
CA ASP A 613 9.52 -32.97 -31.93
C ASP A 613 9.63 -34.29 -32.71
N SER A 614 8.69 -35.19 -32.50
CA SER A 614 8.68 -36.50 -33.16
C SER A 614 8.51 -36.36 -34.69
N VAL A 615 7.69 -35.43 -35.14
CA VAL A 615 7.46 -35.19 -36.58
C VAL A 615 8.70 -34.57 -37.22
N GLU A 616 9.34 -33.57 -36.57
CA GLU A 616 10.57 -32.97 -37.10
C GLU A 616 11.70 -34.01 -37.19
N ALA A 617 11.93 -34.76 -36.12
CA ALA A 617 12.96 -35.79 -36.10
C ALA A 617 12.76 -36.86 -37.21
N ALA A 618 11.52 -37.31 -37.39
CA ALA A 618 11.22 -38.33 -38.41
C ALA A 618 11.22 -37.75 -39.82
N SER A 619 10.94 -36.46 -40.03
CA SER A 619 10.95 -35.83 -41.33
C SER A 619 12.32 -35.90 -42.05
N ARG A 620 13.41 -35.97 -41.26
CA ARG A 620 14.79 -36.09 -41.77
C ARG A 620 15.06 -37.41 -42.48
N SER A 621 14.22 -38.43 -42.22
CA SER A 621 14.36 -39.74 -42.88
C SER A 621 13.56 -39.86 -44.18
N LEU A 622 12.77 -38.87 -44.57
CA LEU A 622 12.01 -38.85 -45.81
C LEU A 622 12.98 -38.81 -47.00
N LYS A 623 12.72 -39.68 -47.99
CA LYS A 623 13.48 -39.68 -49.23
C LYS A 623 13.00 -38.60 -50.21
N GLU A 624 11.72 -38.26 -50.15
CA GLU A 624 11.07 -37.26 -50.99
C GLU A 624 10.12 -36.39 -50.12
N TYR A 625 10.19 -35.10 -50.34
CA TYR A 625 9.40 -34.13 -49.60
C TYR A 625 8.18 -33.70 -50.44
N THR A 626 7.26 -34.64 -50.62
CA THR A 626 5.94 -34.34 -51.25
C THR A 626 4.87 -34.10 -50.17
N GLU A 627 3.81 -33.40 -50.51
CA GLU A 627 2.68 -33.14 -49.63
C GLU A 627 2.10 -34.47 -49.07
N GLU A 628 1.98 -35.48 -49.93
CA GLU A 628 1.45 -36.78 -49.59
C GLU A 628 2.39 -37.54 -48.60
N SER A 629 3.70 -37.52 -48.86
CA SER A 629 4.68 -38.18 -47.99
C SER A 629 4.75 -37.51 -46.60
N ILE A 630 4.68 -36.18 -46.54
CA ILE A 630 4.65 -35.42 -45.31
C ILE A 630 3.36 -35.69 -44.53
N ALA A 631 2.19 -35.59 -45.17
CA ALA A 631 0.90 -35.86 -44.54
C ALA A 631 0.85 -37.28 -43.99
N LYS A 632 1.33 -38.27 -44.71
CA LYS A 632 1.39 -39.67 -44.25
C LYS A 632 2.30 -39.81 -43.02
N LEU A 633 3.46 -39.15 -43.04
CA LEU A 633 4.40 -39.16 -41.91
C LEU A 633 3.75 -38.56 -40.65
N VAL A 634 3.16 -37.35 -40.77
CA VAL A 634 2.53 -36.63 -39.67
C VAL A 634 1.42 -37.48 -39.06
N ASN A 635 0.50 -38.00 -39.89
CA ASN A 635 -0.59 -38.86 -39.43
C ASN A 635 -0.07 -40.10 -38.72
N ASN A 636 0.89 -40.84 -39.32
CA ASN A 636 1.42 -42.07 -38.72
C ASN A 636 2.07 -41.81 -37.35
N ILE A 637 2.78 -40.71 -37.18
CA ILE A 637 3.44 -40.40 -35.91
C ILE A 637 2.44 -39.98 -34.83
N ILE A 638 1.56 -39.01 -35.15
CA ILE A 638 0.62 -38.48 -34.19
C ILE A 638 -0.42 -39.53 -33.77
N ASP A 639 -0.97 -40.28 -34.76
CA ASP A 639 -1.90 -41.37 -34.47
C ASP A 639 -1.26 -42.50 -33.67
N GLY A 640 0.02 -42.79 -33.97
CA GLY A 640 0.81 -43.74 -33.19
C GLY A 640 1.03 -43.32 -31.76
N GLN A 641 1.30 -42.05 -31.48
CA GLN A 641 1.42 -41.52 -30.11
C GLN A 641 0.11 -41.58 -29.35
N ILE A 642 -1.00 -41.31 -30.02
CA ILE A 642 -2.34 -41.44 -29.42
C ILE A 642 -2.68 -42.90 -29.12
N ALA A 643 -2.41 -43.81 -30.06
CA ALA A 643 -2.63 -45.23 -29.87
C ALA A 643 -1.77 -45.82 -28.72
N ASP A 644 -0.52 -45.35 -28.61
CA ASP A 644 0.37 -45.72 -27.48
C ASP A 644 -0.08 -45.10 -26.13
N GLY A 645 -1.17 -44.30 -26.12
CA GLY A 645 -1.73 -43.67 -24.91
C GLY A 645 -0.89 -42.56 -24.32
N LEU A 646 0.05 -41.99 -25.07
CA LEU A 646 0.96 -40.95 -24.57
C LEU A 646 0.27 -39.60 -24.33
N MET A 647 -0.89 -39.35 -24.97
CA MET A 647 -1.65 -38.08 -24.86
C MET A 647 -2.80 -38.14 -23.85
N LYS A 648 -2.99 -39.25 -23.12
CA LYS A 648 -4.17 -39.46 -22.25
C LYS A 648 -4.31 -38.48 -21.11
N ASP A 649 -3.20 -37.92 -20.63
CA ASP A 649 -3.15 -37.01 -19.50
C ASP A 649 -3.22 -35.53 -19.92
N ALA A 650 -3.11 -35.24 -21.22
CA ALA A 650 -3.17 -33.88 -21.77
C ALA A 650 -4.62 -33.45 -22.06
N PRO A 651 -5.00 -32.21 -21.73
CA PRO A 651 -6.35 -31.68 -22.00
C PRO A 651 -6.49 -31.23 -23.46
N ILE A 652 -6.11 -32.13 -24.42
CA ILE A 652 -6.18 -31.89 -25.84
C ILE A 652 -7.37 -32.63 -26.44
N SER A 653 -8.16 -31.94 -27.28
CA SER A 653 -9.31 -32.56 -27.95
C SER A 653 -8.92 -33.17 -29.29
N PHE A 654 -9.72 -34.12 -29.79
CA PHE A 654 -9.54 -34.66 -31.14
C PHE A 654 -9.54 -33.55 -32.22
N ARG A 655 -10.36 -32.51 -32.03
CA ARG A 655 -10.34 -31.36 -32.94
C ARG A 655 -9.00 -30.60 -32.90
N ASP A 656 -8.43 -30.44 -31.70
CA ASP A 656 -7.13 -29.80 -31.56
C ASP A 656 -6.05 -30.61 -32.28
N VAL A 657 -6.09 -31.94 -32.15
CA VAL A 657 -5.14 -32.85 -32.82
C VAL A 657 -5.24 -32.73 -34.34
N GLU A 658 -6.46 -32.78 -34.90
CA GLU A 658 -6.64 -32.61 -36.35
C GLU A 658 -6.20 -31.21 -36.85
N THR A 659 -6.30 -30.19 -36.01
CA THR A 659 -5.80 -28.84 -36.34
C THR A 659 -4.28 -28.77 -36.31
N ILE A 660 -3.62 -29.51 -35.43
CA ILE A 660 -2.16 -29.60 -35.30
C ILE A 660 -1.55 -30.36 -36.48
N LYS A 661 -2.16 -31.47 -36.95
CA LYS A 661 -1.75 -32.21 -38.14
C LYS A 661 -1.79 -31.32 -39.38
#